data_490895f0a87156e43af3e5dbe258ab39
#
_entry.id   490895f0a87156e43af3e5dbe258ab39
#
_cell.length_a   1.000
_cell.length_b   1.000
_cell.length_c   1.000
_cell.angle_alpha   90.00
_cell.angle_beta   90.00
_cell.angle_gamma   90.00
#
_symmetry.space_group_name_H-M   'P 1'
#
loop_
_entity.id
_entity.type
_entity.pdbx_description
1 polymer ?
#
loop_
_entity_poly.entity_id
_entity_poly.type
_entity_poly.pdbx_seq_one_letter_code
_entity_poly.pdbx_strand_id
1 'polypeptide(L)'
;MENQKSQESQINAFLEAVNYLFHSNDKDLKVKANKFLVEFESKPESWDISYQVLLKDNLPEEVYYNALNILKNKIKYDFGNYTENPEYIEKLLSFFYENIDKFKKMKNYILINYCDCIGKAFLFTYDKFNDLLQKFTMKLSGQNADIESLLSLLLIFNFICETNFDKRMVIDNNSKLIFTEHINKIVDDVLKFLVFMINKLNTIDNDNLKHFIQNQILETINNYLYIEFGEEIILKFSNEYLPIINFIFQIDDENLDKHGECICSLLNLPLQENNMRNLAQIIFSKILQFKEILNKSFESIDDEQASFYIEVFTSMVGNNLDELLKENRIDFLEIIVELIKKCPSNKIMTIVDFFCYFNDYLIERQYKINDVMNDFKNLFLKIILNFINLTKFDDQIFAKLNITKTKALKNDDEYNKTLDYREAAKEILIDFIKNYGLNFIFDDLLFPEFVKVVNKIKENQTNLNSWCKMENLLFIFSCICNYSKTSDKNFSNVIILFHTMLEIPSQYIQIIRIVTDILDNCSNILSQDKDLLLKGFKFLLNGLDNDLVIKYCSVSAKNLLKHNREIMSELRKDFMNLYENKLKNNILNNDKNLFIVEGIIYAITFCKKENEQNGYAQIKSDIIQIFNQWVLYIQKAKGLLEANNNLTPEQNNEVNKLLIILKSISSSAFESLIESHKKIMYEILQELYPIINYILQKLSTDKDIVENCIQLIKVYMRGLINDFIKFIPEYVKCIINGYKISPISSYLYGFEILVTVFPNRKEKELVDLLNGTFNELCTITFNSYIKNKSDLDVYTQIGEDFYGMLYRTMKQSPPIVLKSQILEDLINISLNFITTSQIEIAKNIIIFLKYFIKFQQSDRYKDMYKIDQNEAESCKKINQYNIEKFSSTLCQKILQIYINSSIKQINEEVTNLFEIFIFCQKPLVIKGMNTYLQECPNDILTNKEKKHFMNLIQECTNNELEEFLNNFINRCINKQIRNRGQN
;
A
#
# COMPACT_ATOMS: atom_id res chain seq x y z
N MET A 1 31.14 40.80 -26.72
CA MET A 1 30.67 41.85 -25.82
C MET A 1 29.20 41.73 -25.39
N GLU A 2 28.24 41.48 -26.30
CA GLU A 2 26.83 41.32 -25.90
C GLU A 2 26.57 40.05 -25.05
N ASN A 3 27.18 38.92 -25.38
CA ASN A 3 27.08 37.69 -24.58
C ASN A 3 27.69 37.82 -23.18
N GLN A 4 28.79 38.53 -23.02
CA GLN A 4 29.38 38.76 -21.70
C GLN A 4 28.55 39.68 -20.80
N LYS A 5 27.91 40.71 -21.37
CA LYS A 5 26.99 41.59 -20.64
C LYS A 5 25.71 40.85 -20.20
N SER A 6 25.24 39.91 -21.00
CA SER A 6 24.09 39.05 -20.67
C SER A 6 24.42 38.10 -19.52
N GLN A 7 25.61 37.46 -19.53
CA GLN A 7 26.05 36.54 -18.47
C GLN A 7 26.25 37.27 -17.12
N GLU A 8 26.86 38.46 -17.15
CA GLU A 8 27.08 39.27 -15.95
C GLU A 8 25.77 39.74 -15.30
N SER A 9 24.75 40.05 -16.12
CA SER A 9 23.39 40.35 -15.67
C SER A 9 22.74 39.15 -14.99
N GLN A 10 22.90 37.94 -15.52
CA GLN A 10 22.33 36.70 -14.96
C GLN A 10 23.05 36.29 -13.65
N ILE A 11 24.37 36.47 -13.57
CA ILE A 11 25.14 36.27 -12.32
C ILE A 11 24.59 37.21 -11.22
N ASN A 12 24.39 38.49 -11.54
CA ASN A 12 23.89 39.44 -10.56
C ASN A 12 22.48 39.12 -10.11
N ALA A 13 21.60 38.70 -11.03
CA ALA A 13 20.23 38.23 -10.68
C ALA A 13 20.26 37.01 -9.79
N PHE A 14 21.16 36.06 -10.03
CA PHE A 14 21.34 34.87 -9.16
C PHE A 14 21.80 35.29 -7.75
N LEU A 15 22.83 36.14 -7.65
CA LEU A 15 23.35 36.65 -6.37
C LEU A 15 22.26 37.38 -5.57
N GLU A 16 21.48 38.21 -6.24
CA GLU A 16 20.36 38.97 -5.64
C GLU A 16 19.24 38.02 -5.14
N ALA A 17 18.90 37.02 -5.93
CA ALA A 17 17.89 36.03 -5.53
C ALA A 17 18.35 35.25 -4.30
N VAL A 18 19.61 34.77 -4.25
CA VAL A 18 20.14 34.10 -3.05
C VAL A 18 20.12 35.04 -1.85
N ASN A 19 20.51 36.27 -2.01
CA ASN A 19 20.49 37.25 -0.92
C ASN A 19 19.04 37.47 -0.39
N TYR A 20 18.05 37.62 -1.26
CA TYR A 20 16.65 37.74 -0.82
C TYR A 20 16.12 36.47 -0.13
N LEU A 21 16.50 35.30 -0.61
CA LEU A 21 16.06 34.04 -0.02
C LEU A 21 16.53 33.90 1.44
N PHE A 22 17.76 34.22 1.73
CA PHE A 22 18.40 34.01 3.04
C PHE A 22 18.26 35.20 3.99
N HIS A 23 18.33 36.41 3.50
CA HIS A 23 18.45 37.60 4.34
C HIS A 23 17.23 38.55 4.34
N SER A 24 16.25 38.38 3.42
CA SER A 24 15.05 39.20 3.43
C SER A 24 14.12 38.81 4.58
N ASN A 25 13.49 39.82 5.19
CA ASN A 25 12.39 39.61 6.16
C ASN A 25 11.01 39.56 5.48
N ASP A 26 10.93 39.90 4.19
CA ASP A 26 9.71 39.88 3.40
C ASP A 26 9.44 38.47 2.84
N LYS A 27 8.30 37.87 3.23
CA LYS A 27 7.89 36.55 2.78
C LYS A 27 7.64 36.47 1.27
N ASP A 28 7.07 37.54 0.69
CA ASP A 28 6.76 37.57 -0.75
C ASP A 28 8.03 37.65 -1.60
N LEU A 29 9.03 38.38 -1.12
CA LEU A 29 10.35 38.42 -1.76
C LEU A 29 11.06 37.07 -1.65
N LYS A 30 10.98 36.39 -0.50
CA LYS A 30 11.53 35.02 -0.36
C LYS A 30 10.87 34.02 -1.32
N VAL A 31 9.55 34.07 -1.45
CA VAL A 31 8.82 33.20 -2.40
C VAL A 31 9.23 33.48 -3.84
N LYS A 32 9.33 34.76 -4.23
CA LYS A 32 9.79 35.17 -5.58
C LYS A 32 11.23 34.74 -5.86
N ALA A 33 12.11 34.92 -4.86
CA ALA A 33 13.52 34.51 -4.97
C ALA A 33 13.65 32.97 -5.12
N ASN A 34 12.93 32.23 -4.32
CA ASN A 34 12.90 30.78 -4.43
C ASN A 34 12.38 30.31 -5.81
N LYS A 35 11.26 30.88 -6.26
CA LYS A 35 10.72 30.62 -7.59
C LYS A 35 11.73 30.91 -8.70
N PHE A 36 12.43 32.07 -8.63
CA PHE A 36 13.46 32.42 -9.58
C PHE A 36 14.61 31.38 -9.59
N LEU A 37 15.11 30.96 -8.42
CA LEU A 37 16.22 29.99 -8.33
C LEU A 37 15.83 28.61 -8.89
N VAL A 38 14.62 28.17 -8.65
CA VAL A 38 14.08 26.92 -9.23
C VAL A 38 13.95 27.02 -10.76
N GLU A 39 13.39 28.13 -11.26
CA GLU A 39 13.30 28.38 -12.70
C GLU A 39 14.71 28.54 -13.35
N PHE A 40 15.63 29.15 -12.63
CA PHE A 40 17.02 29.30 -13.06
C PHE A 40 17.73 27.96 -13.18
N GLU A 41 17.56 27.07 -12.20
CA GLU A 41 18.16 25.72 -12.21
C GLU A 41 17.76 24.94 -13.47
N SER A 42 16.51 25.09 -13.93
CA SER A 42 16.00 24.37 -15.11
C SER A 42 16.63 24.81 -16.44
N LYS A 43 17.23 26.02 -16.49
CA LYS A 43 17.77 26.58 -17.72
C LYS A 43 19.13 25.97 -18.08
N PRO A 44 19.45 25.78 -19.38
CA PRO A 44 20.76 25.31 -19.78
C PRO A 44 21.91 26.21 -19.30
N GLU A 45 21.69 27.52 -19.28
CA GLU A 45 22.70 28.52 -18.91
C GLU A 45 23.07 28.48 -17.41
N SER A 46 22.20 27.90 -16.57
CA SER A 46 22.43 27.81 -15.12
C SER A 46 23.71 27.05 -14.78
N TRP A 47 24.11 26.11 -15.65
CA TRP A 47 25.36 25.38 -15.55
C TRP A 47 26.56 26.31 -15.59
N ASP A 48 26.70 27.09 -16.67
CA ASP A 48 27.83 27.98 -16.86
C ASP A 48 27.87 29.12 -15.83
N ILE A 49 26.69 29.63 -15.45
CA ILE A 49 26.56 30.67 -14.44
C ILE A 49 26.98 30.16 -13.06
N SER A 50 26.50 28.97 -12.64
CA SER A 50 26.90 28.34 -11.37
C SER A 50 28.41 28.10 -11.35
N TYR A 51 28.99 27.62 -12.45
CA TYR A 51 30.41 27.45 -12.60
C TYR A 51 31.17 28.77 -12.44
N GLN A 52 30.74 29.87 -13.10
CA GLN A 52 31.32 31.19 -13.00
C GLN A 52 31.21 31.78 -11.58
N VAL A 53 30.11 31.54 -10.89
CA VAL A 53 29.91 31.96 -9.50
C VAL A 53 30.88 31.23 -8.58
N LEU A 54 31.07 29.93 -8.76
CA LEU A 54 31.97 29.09 -7.96
C LEU A 54 33.46 29.49 -8.13
N LEU A 55 33.81 30.06 -9.26
CA LEU A 55 35.17 30.59 -9.50
C LEU A 55 35.46 31.93 -8.78
N LYS A 56 34.44 32.71 -8.42
CA LYS A 56 34.60 33.97 -7.71
C LYS A 56 35.01 33.73 -6.26
N ASP A 57 35.88 34.59 -5.74
CA ASP A 57 36.32 34.55 -4.33
C ASP A 57 35.50 35.52 -3.47
N ASN A 58 35.47 35.27 -2.17
CA ASN A 58 34.86 36.12 -1.15
C ASN A 58 33.33 36.34 -1.33
N LEU A 59 32.61 35.40 -1.88
CA LEU A 59 31.16 35.40 -1.88
C LEU A 59 30.60 34.85 -0.55
N PRO A 60 29.33 35.19 -0.16
CA PRO A 60 28.66 34.58 0.97
C PRO A 60 28.54 33.06 0.82
N GLU A 61 28.58 32.35 1.92
CA GLU A 61 28.56 30.87 1.96
C GLU A 61 27.29 30.32 1.31
N GLU A 62 26.12 30.97 1.51
CA GLU A 62 24.84 30.59 0.93
C GLU A 62 24.87 30.64 -0.61
N VAL A 63 25.67 31.48 -1.18
CA VAL A 63 25.85 31.58 -2.63
C VAL A 63 26.60 30.36 -3.16
N TYR A 64 27.71 29.99 -2.50
CA TYR A 64 28.43 28.76 -2.86
C TYR A 64 27.57 27.52 -2.71
N TYR A 65 26.84 27.45 -1.60
CA TYR A 65 25.92 26.34 -1.34
C TYR A 65 24.86 26.17 -2.45
N ASN A 66 24.19 27.27 -2.84
CA ASN A 66 23.17 27.22 -3.89
C ASN A 66 23.76 26.92 -5.27
N ALA A 67 24.93 27.52 -5.60
CA ALA A 67 25.57 27.22 -6.86
C ALA A 67 26.04 25.76 -6.96
N LEU A 68 26.53 25.16 -5.87
CA LEU A 68 26.89 23.74 -5.80
C LEU A 68 25.67 22.85 -5.90
N ASN A 69 24.55 23.19 -5.26
CA ASN A 69 23.32 22.42 -5.39
C ASN A 69 22.81 22.40 -6.83
N ILE A 70 22.82 23.53 -7.51
CA ILE A 70 22.46 23.58 -8.93
C ILE A 70 23.43 22.73 -9.76
N LEU A 71 24.74 22.85 -9.54
CA LEU A 71 25.75 22.07 -10.26
C LEU A 71 25.56 20.56 -10.00
N LYS A 72 25.31 20.16 -8.74
CA LYS A 72 25.02 18.79 -8.34
C LYS A 72 23.81 18.21 -9.09
N ASN A 73 22.70 18.96 -9.11
CA ASN A 73 21.51 18.54 -9.81
C ASN A 73 21.71 18.47 -11.32
N LYS A 74 22.48 19.40 -11.89
CA LYS A 74 22.87 19.35 -13.31
C LYS A 74 23.71 18.12 -13.63
N ILE A 75 24.69 17.79 -12.81
CA ILE A 75 25.49 16.56 -12.97
C ILE A 75 24.56 15.34 -12.88
N LYS A 76 23.69 15.29 -11.89
CA LYS A 76 22.82 14.18 -11.64
C LYS A 76 21.83 13.89 -12.79
N TYR A 77 21.27 14.93 -13.39
CA TYR A 77 20.14 14.78 -14.29
C TYR A 77 20.41 15.19 -15.75
N ASP A 78 21.33 16.09 -16.00
CA ASP A 78 21.57 16.67 -17.33
C ASP A 78 22.94 16.28 -17.94
N PHE A 79 23.84 15.70 -17.12
CA PHE A 79 25.20 15.45 -17.56
C PHE A 79 25.34 14.50 -18.76
N GLY A 80 24.41 13.51 -18.86
CA GLY A 80 24.35 12.61 -20.01
C GLY A 80 24.23 13.33 -21.37
N ASN A 81 23.67 14.56 -21.39
CA ASN A 81 23.57 15.37 -22.61
C ASN A 81 24.92 16.05 -22.98
N TYR A 82 25.87 16.14 -22.04
CA TYR A 82 27.15 16.80 -22.21
C TYR A 82 28.33 15.81 -22.37
N THR A 83 28.10 14.51 -22.16
CA THR A 83 29.09 13.44 -22.30
C THR A 83 29.66 13.33 -23.73
N GLU A 84 28.91 13.80 -24.75
CA GLU A 84 29.34 13.83 -26.12
C GLU A 84 30.35 14.97 -26.41
N ASN A 85 30.58 15.93 -25.46
CA ASN A 85 31.53 17.02 -25.60
C ASN A 85 32.73 16.87 -24.64
N PRO A 86 33.86 16.30 -25.12
CA PRO A 86 35.05 16.05 -24.30
C PRO A 86 35.62 17.31 -23.63
N GLU A 87 35.52 18.47 -24.28
CA GLU A 87 36.10 19.75 -23.74
C GLU A 87 35.32 20.18 -22.49
N TYR A 88 34.01 19.91 -22.46
CA TYR A 88 33.16 20.28 -21.32
C TYR A 88 33.49 19.44 -20.09
N ILE A 89 33.69 18.16 -20.32
CA ILE A 89 34.07 17.20 -19.25
C ILE A 89 35.42 17.56 -18.66
N GLU A 90 36.41 17.84 -19.52
CA GLU A 90 37.75 18.23 -19.07
C GLU A 90 37.74 19.55 -18.28
N LYS A 91 36.98 20.52 -18.71
CA LYS A 91 36.79 21.77 -17.99
C LYS A 91 36.20 21.58 -16.60
N LEU A 92 35.19 20.72 -16.46
CA LEU A 92 34.57 20.44 -15.17
C LEU A 92 35.51 19.66 -14.22
N LEU A 93 36.19 18.65 -14.74
CA LEU A 93 37.13 17.86 -13.94
C LEU A 93 38.35 18.69 -13.50
N SER A 94 38.86 19.58 -14.38
CA SER A 94 39.91 20.52 -14.04
C SER A 94 39.46 21.51 -12.96
N PHE A 95 38.24 22.02 -13.06
CA PHE A 95 37.63 22.87 -12.04
C PHE A 95 37.62 22.20 -10.67
N PHE A 96 37.14 20.96 -10.57
CA PHE A 96 37.14 20.24 -9.29
C PHE A 96 38.54 20.00 -8.75
N TYR A 97 39.49 19.68 -9.60
CA TYR A 97 40.86 19.44 -9.17
C TYR A 97 41.56 20.73 -8.71
N GLU A 98 41.40 21.85 -9.44
CA GLU A 98 42.07 23.11 -9.16
C GLU A 98 41.50 23.81 -7.91
N ASN A 99 40.18 23.73 -7.68
CA ASN A 99 39.52 24.49 -6.64
C ASN A 99 39.33 23.73 -5.32
N ILE A 100 39.75 22.47 -5.19
CA ILE A 100 39.60 21.70 -3.94
C ILE A 100 40.27 22.41 -2.75
N ASP A 101 41.39 23.07 -2.94
CA ASP A 101 42.11 23.82 -1.90
C ASP A 101 41.33 25.04 -1.39
N LYS A 102 40.46 25.60 -2.20
CA LYS A 102 39.51 26.63 -1.80
C LYS A 102 38.38 26.07 -0.97
N PHE A 103 37.72 25.01 -1.46
CA PHE A 103 36.53 24.44 -0.83
C PHE A 103 36.81 23.66 0.45
N LYS A 104 38.00 23.02 0.59
CA LYS A 104 38.37 22.33 1.85
C LYS A 104 38.44 23.24 3.06
N LYS A 105 38.63 24.56 2.87
CA LYS A 105 38.70 25.56 3.94
C LYS A 105 37.32 26.17 4.28
N MET A 106 36.26 25.79 3.56
CA MET A 106 34.89 26.26 3.81
C MET A 106 34.21 25.40 4.86
N LYS A 107 33.03 25.82 5.28
CA LYS A 107 32.19 25.05 6.21
C LYS A 107 31.86 23.65 5.66
N ASN A 108 31.74 22.69 6.54
CA ASN A 108 31.54 21.27 6.20
C ASN A 108 30.39 21.02 5.21
N TYR A 109 29.22 21.70 5.35
CA TYR A 109 28.10 21.54 4.45
C TYR A 109 28.35 21.98 2.99
N ILE A 110 29.30 22.94 2.78
CA ILE A 110 29.72 23.35 1.44
C ILE A 110 30.72 22.32 0.88
N LEU A 111 31.68 21.89 1.70
CA LEU A 111 32.64 20.86 1.32
C LEU A 111 31.94 19.55 0.96
N ILE A 112 30.95 19.14 1.73
CA ILE A 112 30.10 17.96 1.45
C ILE A 112 29.48 18.07 0.06
N ASN A 113 28.78 19.16 -0.26
CA ASN A 113 28.18 19.35 -1.57
C ASN A 113 29.19 19.39 -2.72
N TYR A 114 30.37 19.96 -2.46
CA TYR A 114 31.43 19.98 -3.44
C TYR A 114 31.99 18.59 -3.75
N CYS A 115 32.26 17.79 -2.72
CA CYS A 115 32.72 16.39 -2.86
C CYS A 115 31.65 15.50 -3.46
N ASP A 116 30.35 15.72 -3.15
CA ASP A 116 29.22 15.02 -3.76
C ASP A 116 29.15 15.30 -5.28
N CYS A 117 29.39 16.56 -5.72
CA CYS A 117 29.52 16.86 -7.15
C CYS A 117 30.64 16.06 -7.81
N ILE A 118 31.77 15.92 -7.14
CA ILE A 118 32.92 15.12 -7.63
C ILE A 118 32.54 13.66 -7.76
N GLY A 119 31.95 13.06 -6.71
CA GLY A 119 31.51 11.67 -6.71
C GLY A 119 30.54 11.36 -7.86
N LYS A 120 29.54 12.25 -8.07
CA LYS A 120 28.61 12.13 -9.19
C LYS A 120 29.25 12.31 -10.56
N ALA A 121 30.23 13.21 -10.70
CA ALA A 121 30.93 13.39 -11.95
C ALA A 121 31.75 12.15 -12.34
N PHE A 122 32.31 11.43 -11.37
CA PHE A 122 33.08 10.21 -11.61
C PHE A 122 32.24 9.11 -12.30
N LEU A 123 30.96 9.01 -11.99
CA LEU A 123 30.06 8.03 -12.62
C LEU A 123 29.98 8.21 -14.15
N PHE A 124 30.04 9.45 -14.63
CA PHE A 124 29.93 9.75 -16.06
C PHE A 124 31.29 9.82 -16.77
N THR A 125 32.39 9.76 -16.02
CA THR A 125 33.74 9.86 -16.51
C THR A 125 34.58 8.63 -16.16
N TYR A 126 33.94 7.47 -16.15
CA TYR A 126 34.55 6.20 -15.73
C TYR A 126 35.78 5.81 -16.53
N ASP A 127 35.90 6.24 -17.79
CA ASP A 127 37.06 6.04 -18.66
C ASP A 127 38.31 6.80 -18.16
N LYS A 128 38.13 7.93 -17.46
CA LYS A 128 39.22 8.75 -16.84
C LYS A 128 39.29 8.56 -15.33
N PHE A 129 38.48 7.69 -14.75
CA PHE A 129 38.26 7.53 -13.31
C PHE A 129 39.59 7.29 -12.55
N ASN A 130 40.38 6.33 -12.95
CA ASN A 130 41.61 5.96 -12.22
C ASN A 130 42.66 7.08 -12.22
N ASP A 131 42.87 7.74 -13.35
CA ASP A 131 43.86 8.79 -13.48
C ASP A 131 43.49 10.01 -12.64
N LEU A 132 42.21 10.38 -12.64
CA LEU A 132 41.71 11.52 -11.90
C LEU A 132 41.70 11.25 -10.39
N LEU A 133 41.22 10.07 -9.96
CA LEU A 133 41.22 9.68 -8.55
C LEU A 133 42.65 9.63 -8.01
N GLN A 134 43.61 9.10 -8.76
CA GLN A 134 45.00 9.10 -8.38
C GLN A 134 45.57 10.53 -8.19
N LYS A 135 45.19 11.47 -9.07
CA LYS A 135 45.58 12.89 -8.92
C LYS A 135 44.99 13.49 -7.64
N PHE A 136 43.72 13.26 -7.33
CA PHE A 136 43.12 13.71 -6.07
C PHE A 136 43.79 13.07 -4.85
N THR A 137 44.08 11.78 -4.89
CA THR A 137 44.74 11.07 -3.80
C THR A 137 46.16 11.66 -3.58
N MET A 138 46.96 11.81 -4.62
CA MET A 138 48.31 12.41 -4.51
C MET A 138 48.27 13.85 -3.97
N LYS A 139 47.29 14.65 -4.38
CA LYS A 139 47.15 16.04 -3.93
C LYS A 139 46.71 16.15 -2.49
N LEU A 140 45.74 15.29 -2.04
CA LEU A 140 45.06 15.40 -0.75
C LEU A 140 45.71 14.54 0.35
N SER A 141 46.49 13.49 0.02
CA SER A 141 47.16 12.60 0.98
C SER A 141 48.70 12.71 0.97
N GLY A 142 49.31 13.79 0.45
CA GLY A 142 50.73 14.01 0.43
C GLY A 142 51.33 14.04 1.85
N GLN A 143 52.67 13.96 1.93
CA GLN A 143 53.43 13.84 3.22
C GLN A 143 53.10 14.91 4.28
N ASN A 144 52.57 16.08 3.90
CA ASN A 144 52.19 17.20 4.75
C ASN A 144 50.70 17.55 4.64
N ALA A 145 49.83 16.58 4.32
CA ALA A 145 48.39 16.80 4.19
C ALA A 145 47.79 17.28 5.53
N ASP A 146 47.06 18.40 5.47
CA ASP A 146 46.28 18.91 6.58
C ASP A 146 44.98 18.03 6.76
N ILE A 147 44.35 18.17 7.90
CA ILE A 147 43.18 17.34 8.23
C ILE A 147 41.99 17.63 7.28
N GLU A 148 41.87 18.86 6.79
CA GLU A 148 40.83 19.27 5.84
C GLU A 148 41.05 18.61 4.46
N SER A 149 42.31 18.43 4.03
CA SER A 149 42.63 17.65 2.81
C SER A 149 42.23 16.19 2.96
N LEU A 150 42.56 15.56 4.09
CA LEU A 150 42.23 14.17 4.37
C LEU A 150 40.70 13.97 4.48
N LEU A 151 40.01 14.91 5.10
CA LEU A 151 38.53 14.91 5.16
C LEU A 151 37.93 15.04 3.76
N SER A 152 38.49 15.91 2.90
CA SER A 152 38.00 16.05 1.52
C SER A 152 38.16 14.75 0.74
N LEU A 153 39.27 14.04 0.92
CA LEU A 153 39.47 12.72 0.27
C LEU A 153 38.52 11.66 0.82
N LEU A 154 38.28 11.65 2.12
CA LEU A 154 37.30 10.76 2.76
C LEU A 154 35.91 10.98 2.18
N LEU A 155 35.45 12.23 2.05
CA LEU A 155 34.16 12.58 1.46
C LEU A 155 34.06 12.18 -0.01
N ILE A 156 35.14 12.36 -0.80
CA ILE A 156 35.16 11.91 -2.20
C ILE A 156 34.99 10.39 -2.27
N PHE A 157 35.70 9.61 -1.46
CA PHE A 157 35.54 8.16 -1.42
C PHE A 157 34.09 7.76 -1.01
N ASN A 158 33.54 8.42 0.01
CA ASN A 158 32.16 8.18 0.44
C ASN A 158 31.16 8.40 -0.71
N PHE A 159 31.22 9.57 -1.38
CA PHE A 159 30.28 9.92 -2.43
C PHE A 159 30.47 9.12 -3.73
N ILE A 160 31.66 8.62 -4.04
CA ILE A 160 31.86 7.66 -5.14
C ILE A 160 31.03 6.40 -4.90
N CYS A 161 31.10 5.84 -3.70
CA CYS A 161 30.36 4.64 -3.36
C CYS A 161 28.85 4.91 -3.28
N GLU A 162 28.43 5.97 -2.59
CA GLU A 162 27.01 6.36 -2.48
C GLU A 162 26.36 6.59 -3.85
N THR A 163 27.09 7.23 -4.78
CA THR A 163 26.61 7.47 -6.14
C THR A 163 26.29 6.19 -6.90
N ASN A 164 27.04 5.11 -6.66
CA ASN A 164 26.78 3.80 -7.28
C ASN A 164 25.42 3.22 -6.87
N PHE A 165 24.95 3.50 -5.64
CA PHE A 165 23.68 3.03 -5.11
C PHE A 165 22.52 4.02 -5.35
N ASP A 166 22.77 5.27 -5.76
CA ASP A 166 21.71 6.25 -6.01
C ASP A 166 20.87 5.86 -7.25
N LYS A 167 19.68 5.26 -6.99
CA LYS A 167 18.72 4.85 -8.04
C LYS A 167 18.17 6.03 -8.86
N ARG A 168 18.39 7.27 -8.42
CA ARG A 168 17.91 8.48 -9.09
C ARG A 168 18.89 9.01 -10.16
N MET A 169 20.07 8.42 -10.24
CA MET A 169 21.05 8.75 -11.29
C MET A 169 20.55 8.27 -12.65
N VAL A 170 20.59 9.14 -13.64
CA VAL A 170 20.15 8.83 -15.01
C VAL A 170 21.37 8.36 -15.83
N ILE A 171 21.64 7.07 -15.76
CA ILE A 171 22.75 6.43 -16.47
C ILE A 171 22.31 5.05 -17.02
N ASP A 172 22.91 4.62 -18.12
CA ASP A 172 22.68 3.28 -18.65
C ASP A 172 23.34 2.19 -17.81
N ASN A 173 22.76 0.98 -17.82
CA ASN A 173 23.20 -0.12 -16.99
C ASN A 173 24.65 -0.54 -17.27
N ASN A 174 25.10 -0.46 -18.52
CA ASN A 174 26.46 -0.84 -18.89
C ASN A 174 27.51 0.12 -18.28
N SER A 175 27.28 1.43 -18.36
CA SER A 175 28.13 2.42 -17.71
C SER A 175 28.15 2.25 -16.20
N LYS A 176 27.02 1.89 -15.60
CA LYS A 176 26.91 1.59 -14.15
C LYS A 176 27.73 0.36 -13.77
N LEU A 177 27.66 -0.71 -14.54
CA LEU A 177 28.48 -1.91 -14.33
C LEU A 177 29.97 -1.61 -14.40
N ILE A 178 30.42 -0.88 -15.44
CA ILE A 178 31.82 -0.47 -15.59
C ILE A 178 32.27 0.39 -14.39
N PHE A 179 31.41 1.30 -13.94
CA PHE A 179 31.73 2.12 -12.77
C PHE A 179 31.85 1.27 -11.49
N THR A 180 30.97 0.28 -11.30
CA THR A 180 31.06 -0.67 -10.18
C THR A 180 32.36 -1.48 -10.23
N GLU A 181 32.80 -1.93 -11.41
CA GLU A 181 34.10 -2.60 -11.57
C GLU A 181 35.29 -1.71 -11.20
N HIS A 182 35.21 -0.38 -11.50
CA HIS A 182 36.26 0.56 -11.10
C HIS A 182 36.27 0.77 -9.59
N ILE A 183 35.10 0.86 -8.94
CA ILE A 183 35.01 0.95 -7.48
C ILE A 183 35.63 -0.30 -6.85
N ASN A 184 35.31 -1.49 -7.34
CA ASN A 184 35.87 -2.75 -6.82
C ASN A 184 37.41 -2.77 -6.87
N LYS A 185 38.05 -2.14 -7.86
CA LYS A 185 39.50 -2.06 -7.98
C LYS A 185 40.16 -1.14 -6.95
N ILE A 186 39.43 -0.14 -6.44
CA ILE A 186 39.98 0.84 -5.48
C ILE A 186 39.64 0.52 -4.02
N VAL A 187 38.77 -0.48 -3.76
CA VAL A 187 38.33 -0.84 -2.40
C VAL A 187 39.51 -1.02 -1.45
N ASP A 188 40.54 -1.77 -1.87
CA ASP A 188 41.71 -2.05 -1.04
C ASP A 188 42.43 -0.76 -0.62
N ASP A 189 42.57 0.19 -1.55
CA ASP A 189 43.22 1.49 -1.29
C ASP A 189 42.35 2.36 -0.35
N VAL A 190 41.03 2.31 -0.50
CA VAL A 190 40.10 3.03 0.38
C VAL A 190 40.15 2.45 1.79
N LEU A 191 40.16 1.14 1.95
CA LEU A 191 40.23 0.50 3.26
C LEU A 191 41.55 0.82 3.97
N LYS A 192 42.69 0.84 3.24
CA LYS A 192 43.99 1.31 3.77
C LYS A 192 43.91 2.76 4.22
N PHE A 193 43.27 3.61 3.43
CA PHE A 193 43.07 5.01 3.80
C PHE A 193 42.20 5.16 5.02
N LEU A 194 41.13 4.36 5.18
CA LEU A 194 40.27 4.38 6.37
C LEU A 194 41.08 3.95 7.63
N VAL A 195 41.94 2.94 7.55
CA VAL A 195 42.83 2.55 8.65
C VAL A 195 43.77 3.71 9.01
N PHE A 196 44.31 4.40 8.02
CA PHE A 196 45.13 5.59 8.25
C PHE A 196 44.34 6.72 8.93
N MET A 197 43.12 7.01 8.49
CA MET A 197 42.23 8.02 9.10
C MET A 197 41.87 7.68 10.55
N ILE A 198 41.52 6.42 10.85
CA ILE A 198 41.21 5.95 12.20
C ILE A 198 42.40 6.22 13.14
N ASN A 199 43.63 5.91 12.69
CA ASN A 199 44.83 6.16 13.48
C ASN A 199 45.09 7.66 13.70
N LYS A 200 44.68 8.52 12.78
CA LYS A 200 44.84 9.97 12.87
C LYS A 200 43.82 10.64 13.80
N LEU A 201 42.65 10.03 14.07
CA LEU A 201 41.60 10.62 14.92
C LEU A 201 42.13 11.05 16.31
N ASN A 202 43.08 10.32 16.87
CA ASN A 202 43.66 10.63 18.17
C ASN A 202 44.59 11.87 18.16
N THR A 203 44.90 12.39 16.98
CA THR A 203 45.76 13.61 16.82
C THR A 203 44.93 14.87 16.58
N ILE A 204 43.59 14.76 16.60
CA ILE A 204 42.67 15.86 16.35
C ILE A 204 42.24 16.45 17.71
N ASP A 205 42.63 17.72 17.95
CA ASP A 205 42.28 18.41 19.19
C ASP A 205 40.87 19.00 19.26
N ASN A 206 40.23 19.21 18.10
CA ASN A 206 38.87 19.77 17.99
C ASN A 206 37.81 18.64 18.07
N ASP A 207 37.13 18.55 19.19
CA ASP A 207 36.14 17.49 19.45
C ASP A 207 34.99 17.47 18.40
N ASN A 208 34.46 18.64 17.99
CA ASN A 208 33.42 18.71 16.98
C ASN A 208 33.90 18.21 15.61
N LEU A 209 35.11 18.56 15.20
CA LEU A 209 35.68 18.09 13.95
C LEU A 209 36.01 16.60 14.02
N LYS A 210 36.53 16.15 15.15
CA LYS A 210 36.82 14.73 15.41
C LYS A 210 35.52 13.89 15.28
N HIS A 211 34.44 14.29 15.97
CA HIS A 211 33.14 13.63 15.89
C HIS A 211 32.60 13.63 14.46
N PHE A 212 32.67 14.75 13.75
CA PHE A 212 32.27 14.82 12.35
C PHE A 212 33.03 13.81 11.47
N ILE A 213 34.37 13.74 11.63
CA ILE A 213 35.20 12.78 10.88
C ILE A 213 34.87 11.33 11.27
N GLN A 214 34.64 11.03 12.55
CA GLN A 214 34.20 9.71 12.99
C GLN A 214 32.93 9.27 12.26
N ASN A 215 31.94 10.18 12.21
CA ASN A 215 30.70 9.95 11.46
C ASN A 215 30.93 9.65 9.98
N GLN A 216 31.81 10.41 9.33
CA GLN A 216 32.11 10.21 7.92
C GLN A 216 32.90 8.91 7.66
N ILE A 217 33.74 8.49 8.60
CA ILE A 217 34.45 7.20 8.54
C ILE A 217 33.44 6.05 8.63
N LEU A 218 32.50 6.06 9.61
CA LEU A 218 31.49 5.03 9.75
C LEU A 218 30.60 4.93 8.51
N GLU A 219 30.14 6.06 7.99
CA GLU A 219 29.33 6.12 6.78
C GLU A 219 30.07 5.57 5.55
N THR A 220 31.35 5.94 5.40
CA THR A 220 32.18 5.41 4.32
C THR A 220 32.40 3.89 4.46
N ILE A 221 32.69 3.41 5.67
CA ILE A 221 32.85 1.98 5.94
C ILE A 221 31.54 1.25 5.56
N ASN A 222 30.40 1.73 6.05
CA ASN A 222 29.11 1.11 5.76
C ASN A 222 28.84 1.04 4.27
N ASN A 223 29.02 2.14 3.53
CA ASN A 223 28.83 2.16 2.08
C ASN A 223 29.71 1.16 1.35
N TYR A 224 30.98 1.03 1.73
CA TYR A 224 31.87 0.06 1.10
C TYR A 224 31.57 -1.38 1.50
N LEU A 225 31.10 -1.66 2.72
CA LEU A 225 30.67 -3.00 3.13
C LEU A 225 29.44 -3.54 2.36
N TYR A 226 28.65 -2.65 1.73
CA TYR A 226 27.56 -3.05 0.82
C TYR A 226 28.06 -3.51 -0.56
N ILE A 227 29.35 -3.31 -0.89
CA ILE A 227 29.92 -3.79 -2.14
C ILE A 227 30.33 -5.27 -1.97
N GLU A 228 30.05 -6.09 -2.96
CA GLU A 228 30.50 -7.47 -2.98
C GLU A 228 32.04 -7.52 -3.11
N PHE A 229 32.69 -7.80 -2.02
CA PHE A 229 34.14 -7.91 -1.98
C PHE A 229 34.62 -9.28 -2.52
N GLY A 230 35.76 -9.26 -3.18
CA GLY A 230 36.50 -10.49 -3.42
C GLY A 230 37.02 -11.11 -2.11
N GLU A 231 37.08 -12.42 -2.05
CA GLU A 231 37.53 -13.21 -0.88
C GLU A 231 38.86 -12.72 -0.29
N GLU A 232 39.81 -12.32 -1.16
CA GLU A 232 41.12 -11.79 -0.76
C GLU A 232 41.00 -10.52 0.12
N ILE A 233 40.07 -9.64 -0.18
CA ILE A 233 39.83 -8.41 0.61
C ILE A 233 39.19 -8.73 1.94
N ILE A 234 38.20 -9.65 1.96
CA ILE A 234 37.53 -10.05 3.21
C ILE A 234 38.54 -10.67 4.18
N LEU A 235 39.46 -11.48 3.71
CA LEU A 235 40.51 -12.09 4.54
C LEU A 235 41.42 -11.05 5.22
N LYS A 236 41.66 -9.90 4.61
CA LYS A 236 42.46 -8.82 5.19
C LYS A 236 41.81 -8.16 6.41
N PHE A 237 40.47 -8.30 6.63
CA PHE A 237 39.79 -7.76 7.82
C PHE A 237 40.24 -8.46 9.10
N SER A 238 40.75 -9.69 9.04
CA SER A 238 41.29 -10.39 10.21
C SER A 238 42.71 -9.93 10.63
N ASN A 239 43.38 -9.10 9.78
CA ASN A 239 44.73 -8.62 10.05
C ASN A 239 44.95 -7.17 9.63
N GLU A 240 45.11 -6.86 8.35
CA GLU A 240 45.44 -5.50 7.86
C GLU A 240 44.33 -4.47 8.20
N TYR A 241 43.04 -4.87 8.10
CA TYR A 241 41.88 -4.03 8.37
C TYR A 241 41.25 -4.26 9.76
N LEU A 242 41.94 -4.98 10.64
CA LEU A 242 41.50 -5.15 12.04
C LEU A 242 41.24 -3.81 12.76
N PRO A 243 41.97 -2.70 12.52
CA PRO A 243 41.65 -1.39 13.09
C PRO A 243 40.24 -0.92 12.72
N ILE A 244 39.73 -1.24 11.51
CA ILE A 244 38.35 -0.88 11.10
C ILE A 244 37.35 -1.63 11.97
N ILE A 245 37.51 -2.94 12.15
CA ILE A 245 36.66 -3.74 13.04
C ILE A 245 36.67 -3.18 14.46
N ASN A 246 37.87 -2.92 15.00
CA ASN A 246 37.99 -2.35 16.34
C ASN A 246 37.28 -1.01 16.46
N PHE A 247 37.34 -0.16 15.45
CA PHE A 247 36.67 1.12 15.41
C PHE A 247 35.14 0.99 15.36
N ILE A 248 34.60 0.10 14.52
CA ILE A 248 33.16 -0.17 14.44
C ILE A 248 32.62 -0.62 15.80
N PHE A 249 33.40 -1.40 16.59
CA PHE A 249 33.00 -1.92 17.89
C PHE A 249 33.33 -1.00 19.09
N GLN A 250 33.98 0.15 18.86
CA GLN A 250 34.15 1.22 19.83
C GLN A 250 32.92 2.13 19.83
N ILE A 251 31.85 1.65 20.42
CA ILE A 251 30.55 2.31 20.41
C ILE A 251 30.60 3.66 21.10
N ASP A 252 30.00 4.65 20.45
CA ASP A 252 29.76 6.00 20.89
C ASP A 252 28.24 6.21 20.91
N ASP A 253 27.69 6.66 22.02
CA ASP A 253 26.24 6.85 22.20
C ASP A 253 25.65 7.86 21.20
N GLU A 254 26.45 8.83 20.70
CA GLU A 254 26.00 9.81 19.72
C GLU A 254 25.89 9.24 18.29
N ASN A 255 26.49 8.06 17.99
CA ASN A 255 26.54 7.43 16.67
C ASN A 255 26.03 5.98 16.67
N LEU A 256 25.21 5.65 17.62
CA LEU A 256 24.78 4.28 17.89
C LEU A 256 24.22 3.59 16.65
N ASP A 257 23.33 4.28 15.92
CA ASP A 257 22.72 3.75 14.69
C ASP A 257 23.77 3.41 13.62
N LYS A 258 24.76 4.29 13.38
CA LYS A 258 25.83 4.07 12.38
C LYS A 258 26.73 2.90 12.74
N HIS A 259 27.04 2.76 14.04
CA HIS A 259 27.77 1.60 14.54
C HIS A 259 26.97 0.32 14.31
N GLY A 260 25.67 0.33 14.60
CA GLY A 260 24.75 -0.78 14.36
C GLY A 260 24.70 -1.19 12.89
N GLU A 261 24.52 -0.22 11.99
CA GLU A 261 24.55 -0.45 10.53
C GLU A 261 25.85 -1.10 10.06
N CYS A 262 27.01 -0.58 10.51
CA CYS A 262 28.32 -1.15 10.17
C CYS A 262 28.47 -2.61 10.70
N ILE A 263 28.03 -2.88 11.91
CA ILE A 263 28.09 -4.23 12.50
C ILE A 263 27.18 -5.18 11.70
N CYS A 264 25.95 -4.77 11.38
CA CYS A 264 25.04 -5.57 10.56
C CYS A 264 25.64 -5.84 9.17
N SER A 265 26.26 -4.85 8.53
CA SER A 265 26.94 -5.01 7.23
C SER A 265 28.13 -5.97 7.33
N LEU A 266 28.91 -5.95 8.41
CA LEU A 266 29.97 -6.94 8.65
C LEU A 266 29.43 -8.35 8.84
N LEU A 267 28.29 -8.50 9.51
CA LEU A 267 27.63 -9.79 9.73
C LEU A 267 27.04 -10.39 8.44
N ASN A 268 26.78 -9.58 7.43
CA ASN A 268 26.34 -10.02 6.10
C ASN A 268 27.48 -10.55 5.22
N LEU A 269 28.74 -10.37 5.61
CA LEU A 269 29.85 -10.99 4.92
C LEU A 269 29.75 -12.53 4.99
N PRO A 270 30.36 -13.29 4.05
CA PRO A 270 30.25 -14.75 4.00
C PRO A 270 31.12 -15.44 5.08
N LEU A 271 30.81 -15.14 6.34
CA LEU A 271 31.58 -15.59 7.53
C LEU A 271 31.55 -17.10 7.75
N GLN A 272 30.59 -17.80 7.11
CA GLN A 272 30.43 -19.26 7.26
C GLN A 272 31.45 -20.07 6.46
N GLU A 273 32.19 -19.45 5.55
CA GLU A 273 33.22 -20.13 4.76
C GLU A 273 34.43 -20.53 5.63
N ASN A 274 34.98 -21.71 5.35
CA ASN A 274 36.05 -22.30 6.17
C ASN A 274 37.30 -21.40 6.29
N ASN A 275 37.60 -20.63 5.27
CA ASN A 275 38.72 -19.67 5.22
C ASN A 275 38.43 -18.40 6.03
N MET A 276 37.17 -18.08 6.33
CA MET A 276 36.76 -16.90 7.09
C MET A 276 36.68 -17.13 8.61
N ARG A 277 37.01 -18.31 9.12
CA ARG A 277 36.88 -18.68 10.55
C ARG A 277 37.54 -17.68 11.50
N ASN A 278 38.74 -17.20 11.15
CA ASN A 278 39.45 -16.23 11.99
C ASN A 278 38.67 -14.90 12.11
N LEU A 279 38.15 -14.38 10.99
CA LEU A 279 37.34 -13.17 10.97
C LEU A 279 36.05 -13.37 11.76
N ALA A 280 35.36 -14.48 11.54
CA ALA A 280 34.15 -14.84 12.29
C ALA A 280 34.44 -14.88 13.81
N GLN A 281 35.52 -15.50 14.26
CA GLN A 281 35.87 -15.55 15.69
C GLN A 281 36.14 -14.17 16.27
N ILE A 282 36.80 -13.26 15.53
CA ILE A 282 37.04 -11.87 15.96
C ILE A 282 35.69 -11.16 16.16
N ILE A 283 34.81 -11.20 15.18
CA ILE A 283 33.50 -10.55 15.24
C ILE A 283 32.65 -11.13 16.39
N PHE A 284 32.61 -12.45 16.49
CA PHE A 284 31.90 -13.13 17.57
C PHE A 284 32.40 -12.73 18.97
N SER A 285 33.74 -12.65 19.14
CA SER A 285 34.33 -12.26 20.43
C SER A 285 33.93 -10.84 20.84
N LYS A 286 33.78 -9.92 19.86
CA LYS A 286 33.31 -8.56 20.09
C LYS A 286 31.81 -8.53 20.48
N ILE A 287 30.98 -9.32 19.83
CA ILE A 287 29.55 -9.41 20.13
C ILE A 287 29.33 -10.05 21.52
N LEU A 288 30.17 -10.99 21.92
CA LEU A 288 30.13 -11.54 23.27
C LEU A 288 30.39 -10.47 24.36
N GLN A 289 31.26 -9.48 24.08
CA GLN A 289 31.45 -8.35 24.99
C GLN A 289 30.15 -7.51 25.11
N PHE A 290 29.44 -7.30 24.03
CA PHE A 290 28.13 -6.62 24.07
C PHE A 290 27.10 -7.38 24.91
N LYS A 291 27.06 -8.71 24.81
CA LYS A 291 26.23 -9.55 25.66
C LYS A 291 26.55 -9.32 27.17
N GLU A 292 27.82 -9.25 27.52
CA GLU A 292 28.23 -9.00 28.92
C GLU A 292 27.85 -7.60 29.40
N ILE A 293 28.00 -6.58 28.52
CA ILE A 293 27.62 -5.20 28.82
C ILE A 293 26.09 -5.13 28.98
N LEU A 294 25.34 -5.68 28.04
CA LEU A 294 23.89 -5.71 28.07
C LEU A 294 23.38 -6.38 29.38
N ASN A 295 23.94 -7.53 29.76
CA ASN A 295 23.52 -8.21 30.95
C ASN A 295 23.75 -7.37 32.27
N LYS A 296 24.75 -6.51 32.25
CA LYS A 296 25.04 -5.62 33.41
C LYS A 296 24.17 -4.36 33.43
N SER A 297 23.79 -3.86 32.25
CA SER A 297 23.07 -2.59 32.11
C SER A 297 21.62 -2.73 31.67
N PHE A 298 21.07 -3.96 31.57
CA PHE A 298 19.76 -4.24 30.97
C PHE A 298 18.62 -3.34 31.48
N GLU A 299 18.59 -3.09 32.79
CA GLU A 299 17.53 -2.27 33.39
C GLU A 299 17.64 -0.77 33.08
N SER A 300 18.82 -0.29 32.67
CA SER A 300 19.12 1.12 32.41
C SER A 300 19.19 1.50 30.93
N ILE A 301 19.07 0.54 29.99
CA ILE A 301 19.09 0.84 28.59
C ILE A 301 17.86 1.65 28.16
N ASP A 302 18.06 2.64 27.31
CA ASP A 302 17.01 3.44 26.68
C ASP A 302 16.53 2.82 25.35
N ASP A 303 15.58 3.48 24.68
CA ASP A 303 14.97 3.00 23.44
C ASP A 303 15.97 2.93 22.27
N GLU A 304 16.95 3.82 22.20
CA GLU A 304 17.97 3.84 21.14
C GLU A 304 18.96 2.69 21.34
N GLN A 305 19.42 2.49 22.55
CA GLN A 305 20.29 1.36 22.91
C GLN A 305 19.56 0.02 22.70
N ALA A 306 18.28 -0.07 23.09
CA ALA A 306 17.48 -1.27 22.84
C ALA A 306 17.37 -1.56 21.35
N SER A 307 17.10 -0.55 20.53
CA SER A 307 17.04 -0.67 19.06
C SER A 307 18.36 -1.20 18.48
N PHE A 308 19.47 -0.64 18.90
CA PHE A 308 20.81 -1.08 18.51
C PHE A 308 21.05 -2.57 18.84
N TYR A 309 20.80 -2.99 20.06
CA TYR A 309 20.99 -4.38 20.45
C TYR A 309 20.07 -5.34 19.71
N ILE A 310 18.82 -4.94 19.47
CA ILE A 310 17.87 -5.74 18.68
C ILE A 310 18.42 -5.98 17.28
N GLU A 311 18.87 -4.95 16.58
CA GLU A 311 19.42 -5.06 15.23
C GLU A 311 20.65 -5.94 15.19
N VAL A 312 21.61 -5.72 16.08
CA VAL A 312 22.86 -6.48 16.12
C VAL A 312 22.61 -7.95 16.43
N PHE A 313 21.81 -8.27 17.46
CA PHE A 313 21.58 -9.66 17.85
C PHE A 313 20.67 -10.42 16.87
N THR A 314 19.65 -9.79 16.31
CA THR A 314 18.81 -10.43 15.30
C THR A 314 19.60 -10.70 14.01
N SER A 315 20.43 -9.76 13.56
CA SER A 315 21.31 -9.94 12.41
C SER A 315 22.35 -11.02 12.64
N MET A 316 23.03 -11.01 13.81
CA MET A 316 24.02 -12.01 14.17
C MET A 316 23.43 -13.42 14.18
N VAL A 317 22.29 -13.60 14.88
CA VAL A 317 21.67 -14.93 14.99
C VAL A 317 21.13 -15.37 13.64
N GLY A 318 20.46 -14.48 12.91
CA GLY A 318 19.88 -14.79 11.60
C GLY A 318 20.91 -15.29 10.58
N ASN A 319 22.07 -14.67 10.54
CA ASN A 319 23.14 -15.04 9.60
C ASN A 319 23.95 -16.28 10.02
N ASN A 320 23.84 -16.71 11.28
CA ASN A 320 24.67 -17.79 11.84
C ASN A 320 23.86 -18.91 12.49
N LEU A 321 22.59 -19.10 12.14
CA LEU A 321 21.69 -20.09 12.74
C LEU A 321 22.25 -21.52 12.68
N ASP A 322 22.86 -21.94 11.56
CA ASP A 322 23.44 -23.27 11.41
C ASP A 322 24.53 -23.59 12.46
N GLU A 323 25.42 -22.63 12.73
CA GLU A 323 26.50 -22.80 13.70
C GLU A 323 26.02 -22.72 15.14
N LEU A 324 25.16 -21.74 15.44
CA LEU A 324 24.59 -21.55 16.77
C LEU A 324 23.80 -22.76 17.24
N LEU A 325 23.01 -23.37 16.34
CA LEU A 325 22.24 -24.56 16.69
C LEU A 325 23.13 -25.80 16.82
N LYS A 326 24.18 -25.96 15.99
CA LYS A 326 25.15 -27.05 16.15
C LYS A 326 25.94 -26.98 17.46
N GLU A 327 26.27 -25.77 17.90
CA GLU A 327 26.99 -25.52 19.15
C GLU A 327 26.06 -25.43 20.38
N ASN A 328 24.76 -25.61 20.19
CA ASN A 328 23.73 -25.47 21.23
C ASN A 328 23.74 -24.09 21.92
N ARG A 329 24.04 -23.02 21.17
CA ARG A 329 24.15 -21.64 21.67
C ARG A 329 22.78 -20.94 21.70
N ILE A 330 21.83 -21.55 22.40
CA ILE A 330 20.45 -21.01 22.58
C ILE A 330 20.46 -19.71 23.39
N ASP A 331 21.51 -19.46 24.15
CA ASP A 331 21.70 -18.27 24.98
C ASP A 331 21.62 -16.93 24.18
N PHE A 332 21.91 -16.93 22.91
CA PHE A 332 21.72 -15.74 22.04
C PHE A 332 20.25 -15.51 21.65
N LEU A 333 19.50 -16.58 21.42
CA LEU A 333 18.05 -16.46 21.24
C LEU A 333 17.36 -15.92 22.51
N GLU A 334 17.82 -16.36 23.69
CA GLU A 334 17.31 -15.86 24.96
C GLU A 334 17.54 -14.36 25.16
N ILE A 335 18.64 -13.79 24.65
CA ILE A 335 18.88 -12.34 24.67
C ILE A 335 17.82 -11.60 23.87
N ILE A 336 17.53 -12.06 22.65
CA ILE A 336 16.50 -11.44 21.79
C ILE A 336 15.15 -11.50 22.51
N VAL A 337 14.84 -12.63 23.18
CA VAL A 337 13.59 -12.76 23.95
C VAL A 337 13.53 -11.80 25.13
N GLU A 338 14.64 -11.57 25.84
CA GLU A 338 14.68 -10.59 26.91
C GLU A 338 14.55 -9.16 26.37
N LEU A 339 15.14 -8.85 25.22
CA LEU A 339 15.05 -7.54 24.57
C LEU A 339 13.61 -7.18 24.15
N ILE A 340 12.71 -8.16 23.97
CA ILE A 340 11.28 -7.88 23.75
C ILE A 340 10.74 -6.95 24.85
N LYS A 341 11.13 -7.12 26.10
CA LYS A 341 10.63 -6.34 27.26
C LYS A 341 10.96 -4.85 27.17
N LYS A 342 12.02 -4.50 26.45
CA LYS A 342 12.51 -3.12 26.29
C LYS A 342 12.37 -2.63 24.84
N CYS A 343 11.72 -3.41 23.97
CA CYS A 343 11.63 -3.13 22.55
C CYS A 343 10.75 -1.91 22.29
N PRO A 344 11.24 -0.88 21.58
CA PRO A 344 10.40 0.21 21.10
C PRO A 344 9.37 -0.26 20.06
N SER A 345 8.20 0.37 20.02
CA SER A 345 7.12 -0.07 19.12
C SER A 345 7.51 -0.06 17.64
N ASN A 346 8.34 0.89 17.20
CA ASN A 346 8.84 0.98 15.83
C ASN A 346 9.84 -0.14 15.46
N LYS A 347 10.36 -0.89 16.43
CA LYS A 347 11.32 -2.01 16.22
C LYS A 347 10.73 -3.39 16.52
N ILE A 348 9.51 -3.46 17.05
CA ILE A 348 8.90 -4.73 17.45
C ILE A 348 8.74 -5.69 16.26
N MET A 349 8.46 -5.16 15.06
CA MET A 349 8.34 -5.98 13.85
C MET A 349 9.66 -6.64 13.45
N THR A 350 10.81 -6.03 13.70
CA THR A 350 12.13 -6.66 13.47
C THR A 350 12.27 -7.97 14.26
N ILE A 351 11.77 -7.99 15.50
CA ILE A 351 11.76 -9.20 16.32
C ILE A 351 10.76 -10.24 15.79
N VAL A 352 9.58 -9.80 15.36
CA VAL A 352 8.58 -10.69 14.76
C VAL A 352 9.13 -11.34 13.50
N ASP A 353 9.66 -10.54 12.57
CA ASP A 353 10.27 -11.00 11.32
C ASP A 353 11.40 -12.00 11.57
N PHE A 354 12.24 -11.72 12.58
CA PHE A 354 13.30 -12.62 12.98
C PHE A 354 12.77 -13.99 13.46
N PHE A 355 11.75 -14.03 14.32
CA PHE A 355 11.22 -15.30 14.81
C PHE A 355 10.39 -16.04 13.75
N CYS A 356 9.72 -15.34 12.85
CA CYS A 356 9.09 -15.96 11.68
C CYS A 356 10.16 -16.60 10.77
N TYR A 357 11.24 -15.87 10.47
CA TYR A 357 12.38 -16.42 9.73
C TYR A 357 13.01 -17.63 10.45
N PHE A 358 13.17 -17.58 11.77
CA PHE A 358 13.68 -18.70 12.56
C PHE A 358 12.77 -19.94 12.45
N ASN A 359 11.46 -19.77 12.49
CA ASN A 359 10.50 -20.86 12.29
C ASN A 359 10.59 -21.44 10.88
N ASP A 360 10.64 -20.59 9.84
CA ASP A 360 10.81 -21.03 8.46
C ASP A 360 12.12 -21.81 8.27
N TYR A 361 13.20 -21.34 8.88
CA TYR A 361 14.49 -22.03 8.87
C TYR A 361 14.40 -23.44 9.48
N LEU A 362 13.74 -23.61 10.62
CA LEU A 362 13.55 -24.93 11.26
C LEU A 362 12.74 -25.87 10.37
N ILE A 363 11.71 -25.34 9.67
CA ILE A 363 10.88 -26.11 8.75
C ILE A 363 11.68 -26.55 7.52
N GLU A 364 12.43 -25.64 6.88
CA GLU A 364 13.25 -25.91 5.71
C GLU A 364 14.32 -26.96 5.99
N ARG A 365 14.91 -26.94 7.19
CA ARG A 365 15.87 -27.96 7.67
C ARG A 365 15.19 -29.27 8.11
N GLN A 366 13.87 -29.38 7.96
CA GLN A 366 13.07 -30.57 8.26
C GLN A 366 13.17 -31.03 9.73
N TYR A 367 13.33 -30.08 10.66
CA TYR A 367 13.21 -30.39 12.09
C TYR A 367 11.83 -30.96 12.40
N LYS A 368 11.77 -32.08 13.14
CA LYS A 368 10.49 -32.67 13.54
C LYS A 368 9.84 -31.79 14.62
N ILE A 369 8.54 -31.57 14.52
CA ILE A 369 7.77 -30.75 15.47
C ILE A 369 8.06 -31.15 16.93
N ASN A 370 8.13 -32.46 17.21
CA ASN A 370 8.41 -32.94 18.57
C ASN A 370 9.80 -32.54 19.07
N ASP A 371 10.81 -32.54 18.21
CA ASP A 371 12.17 -32.16 18.57
C ASP A 371 12.23 -30.65 18.82
N VAL A 372 11.62 -29.85 17.94
CA VAL A 372 11.48 -28.40 18.13
C VAL A 372 10.76 -28.07 19.42
N MET A 373 9.66 -28.76 19.74
CA MET A 373 8.91 -28.54 20.97
C MET A 373 9.69 -28.97 22.23
N ASN A 374 10.57 -29.98 22.12
CA ASN A 374 11.43 -30.35 23.24
C ASN A 374 12.50 -29.28 23.51
N ASP A 375 13.10 -28.74 22.45
CA ASP A 375 14.25 -27.84 22.55
C ASP A 375 13.84 -26.37 22.76
N PHE A 376 12.78 -25.91 22.11
CA PHE A 376 12.41 -24.47 22.04
C PHE A 376 11.08 -24.10 22.70
N LYS A 377 10.28 -25.06 23.18
CA LYS A 377 8.98 -24.76 23.81
C LYS A 377 9.05 -23.67 24.89
N ASN A 378 10.01 -23.79 25.79
CA ASN A 378 10.18 -22.81 26.86
C ASN A 378 10.54 -21.42 26.34
N LEU A 379 11.34 -21.35 25.26
CA LEU A 379 11.68 -20.11 24.59
C LEU A 379 10.43 -19.47 23.98
N PHE A 380 9.64 -20.23 23.25
CA PHE A 380 8.39 -19.76 22.62
C PHE A 380 7.37 -19.27 23.65
N LEU A 381 7.23 -19.99 24.78
CA LEU A 381 6.36 -19.54 25.88
C LEU A 381 6.85 -18.24 26.51
N LYS A 382 8.17 -18.03 26.65
CA LYS A 382 8.75 -16.76 27.15
C LYS A 382 8.46 -15.61 26.15
N ILE A 383 8.58 -15.85 24.84
CA ILE A 383 8.24 -14.86 23.78
C ILE A 383 6.78 -14.43 23.95
N ILE A 384 5.87 -15.39 23.98
CA ILE A 384 4.43 -15.12 24.09
C ILE A 384 4.11 -14.37 25.38
N LEU A 385 4.72 -14.76 26.50
CA LEU A 385 4.53 -14.08 27.78
C LEU A 385 5.00 -12.62 27.74
N ASN A 386 6.14 -12.35 27.09
CA ASN A 386 6.64 -10.99 26.92
C ASN A 386 5.68 -10.16 26.05
N PHE A 387 5.16 -10.72 24.97
CA PHE A 387 4.13 -10.06 24.15
C PHE A 387 2.83 -9.83 24.93
N ILE A 388 2.36 -10.80 25.74
CA ILE A 388 1.20 -10.61 26.63
C ILE A 388 1.40 -9.41 27.57
N ASN A 389 2.61 -9.20 28.06
CA ASN A 389 2.89 -8.06 28.93
C ASN A 389 2.91 -6.72 28.16
N LEU A 390 3.46 -6.67 26.95
CA LEU A 390 3.52 -5.48 26.11
C LEU A 390 2.14 -5.08 25.55
N THR A 391 1.28 -6.04 25.24
CA THR A 391 -0.04 -5.82 24.66
C THR A 391 -1.11 -5.36 25.64
N LYS A 392 -0.77 -5.30 26.93
CA LYS A 392 -1.68 -4.84 27.97
C LYS A 392 -1.83 -3.31 27.95
N PHE A 393 -3.04 -2.82 27.86
CA PHE A 393 -3.29 -1.39 28.03
C PHE A 393 -2.90 -0.90 29.44
N ASP A 394 -2.44 0.33 29.50
CA ASP A 394 -2.35 1.07 30.75
C ASP A 394 -3.73 1.19 31.41
N ASP A 395 -3.77 1.25 32.76
CA ASP A 395 -5.02 1.30 33.52
C ASP A 395 -5.84 2.58 33.20
N GLN A 396 -5.19 3.71 32.85
CA GLN A 396 -5.86 4.96 32.46
C GLN A 396 -6.46 4.84 31.06
N ILE A 397 -5.73 4.26 30.11
CA ILE A 397 -6.22 4.03 28.74
C ILE A 397 -7.39 3.04 28.78
N PHE A 398 -7.28 1.97 29.55
CA PHE A 398 -8.36 1.00 29.71
C PHE A 398 -9.62 1.65 30.32
N ALA A 399 -9.47 2.52 31.32
CA ALA A 399 -10.58 3.27 31.88
C ALA A 399 -11.24 4.18 30.81
N LYS A 400 -10.44 4.92 30.02
CA LYS A 400 -10.94 5.74 28.90
C LYS A 400 -11.69 4.92 27.86
N LEU A 401 -11.19 3.75 27.48
CA LEU A 401 -11.80 2.83 26.50
C LEU A 401 -13.20 2.35 26.93
N ASN A 402 -13.46 2.28 28.23
CA ASN A 402 -14.77 1.87 28.76
C ASN A 402 -15.83 2.97 28.75
N ILE A 403 -15.47 4.23 28.52
CA ILE A 403 -16.40 5.38 28.54
C ILE A 403 -16.42 6.17 27.23
N THR A 404 -15.47 5.93 26.32
CA THR A 404 -15.35 6.68 25.06
C THR A 404 -15.34 5.81 23.81
N LYS A 405 -15.63 6.41 22.66
CA LYS A 405 -15.41 5.75 21.37
C LYS A 405 -13.91 5.71 21.06
N THR A 406 -13.42 4.62 20.50
CA THR A 406 -12.00 4.41 20.14
C THR A 406 -11.43 5.52 19.25
N LYS A 407 -12.27 6.16 18.41
CA LYS A 407 -11.85 7.31 17.58
C LYS A 407 -11.29 8.49 18.39
N ALA A 408 -11.69 8.63 19.64
CA ALA A 408 -11.21 9.72 20.50
C ALA A 408 -9.76 9.52 20.98
N LEU A 409 -9.23 8.30 20.91
CA LEU A 409 -7.88 7.93 21.35
C LEU A 409 -6.85 7.86 20.20
N LYS A 410 -7.23 8.19 18.95
CA LYS A 410 -6.33 8.10 17.79
C LYS A 410 -5.04 8.93 17.90
N ASN A 411 -5.06 10.00 18.69
CA ASN A 411 -3.92 10.89 18.92
C ASN A 411 -3.24 10.65 20.29
N ASP A 412 -3.51 9.53 20.94
CA ASP A 412 -2.89 9.14 22.19
C ASP A 412 -1.72 8.19 21.87
N ASP A 413 -0.49 8.60 22.12
CA ASP A 413 0.72 7.88 21.71
C ASP A 413 0.84 6.52 22.41
N GLU A 414 0.51 6.42 23.71
CA GLU A 414 0.57 5.16 24.43
C GLU A 414 -0.51 4.17 23.97
N TYR A 415 -1.68 4.69 23.56
CA TYR A 415 -2.70 3.86 22.92
C TYR A 415 -2.19 3.30 21.60
N ASN A 416 -1.61 4.13 20.72
CA ASN A 416 -1.08 3.70 19.44
C ASN A 416 0.09 2.72 19.61
N LYS A 417 1.02 2.99 20.51
CA LYS A 417 2.12 2.09 20.85
C LYS A 417 1.62 0.70 21.27
N THR A 418 0.57 0.64 22.08
CA THR A 418 -0.02 -0.64 22.49
C THR A 418 -0.69 -1.35 21.31
N LEU A 419 -1.27 -0.61 20.36
CA LEU A 419 -1.83 -1.20 19.13
C LEU A 419 -0.74 -1.81 18.24
N ASP A 420 0.42 -1.18 18.10
CA ASP A 420 1.57 -1.72 17.36
C ASP A 420 2.03 -3.05 17.97
N TYR A 421 2.15 -3.11 19.30
CA TYR A 421 2.46 -4.35 20.00
C TYR A 421 1.39 -5.43 19.82
N ARG A 422 0.10 -5.06 19.74
CA ARG A 422 -1.00 -6.00 19.50
C ARG A 422 -0.95 -6.57 18.10
N GLU A 423 -0.64 -5.77 17.10
CA GLU A 423 -0.49 -6.25 15.73
C GLU A 423 0.69 -7.23 15.63
N ALA A 424 1.84 -6.86 16.18
CA ALA A 424 3.02 -7.73 16.25
C ALA A 424 2.75 -9.06 16.98
N ALA A 425 2.06 -9.01 18.13
CA ALA A 425 1.68 -10.21 18.89
C ALA A 425 0.75 -11.13 18.06
N LYS A 426 -0.19 -10.56 17.33
CA LYS A 426 -1.09 -11.33 16.47
C LYS A 426 -0.33 -12.09 15.38
N GLU A 427 0.62 -11.45 14.71
CA GLU A 427 1.41 -12.08 13.65
C GLU A 427 2.22 -13.25 14.18
N ILE A 428 2.98 -13.07 15.26
CA ILE A 428 3.82 -14.12 15.81
C ILE A 428 3.01 -15.28 16.39
N LEU A 429 1.87 -14.99 17.04
CA LEU A 429 0.97 -16.04 17.55
C LEU A 429 0.39 -16.90 16.42
N ILE A 430 -0.02 -16.28 15.32
CA ILE A 430 -0.54 -16.99 14.16
C ILE A 430 0.55 -17.87 13.53
N ASP A 431 1.78 -17.35 13.43
CA ASP A 431 2.91 -18.11 12.91
C ASP A 431 3.21 -19.34 13.78
N PHE A 432 3.33 -19.17 15.08
CA PHE A 432 3.58 -20.27 16.01
C PHE A 432 2.47 -21.34 15.99
N ILE A 433 1.20 -20.92 15.89
CA ILE A 433 0.07 -21.87 15.85
C ILE A 433 0.04 -22.66 14.55
N LYS A 434 0.30 -22.02 13.42
CA LYS A 434 0.36 -22.70 12.13
C LYS A 434 1.44 -23.78 12.11
N ASN A 435 2.58 -23.50 12.73
CA ASN A 435 3.74 -24.37 12.67
C ASN A 435 3.73 -25.45 13.79
N TYR A 436 3.25 -25.12 14.99
CA TYR A 436 3.40 -26.00 16.16
C TYR A 436 2.06 -26.38 16.83
N GLY A 437 0.96 -25.81 16.37
CA GLY A 437 -0.36 -26.06 16.95
C GLY A 437 -0.72 -25.15 18.10
N LEU A 438 -2.00 -25.22 18.51
CA LEU A 438 -2.56 -24.32 19.52
C LEU A 438 -2.22 -24.74 20.95
N ASN A 439 -2.10 -26.04 21.22
CA ASN A 439 -2.17 -26.59 22.55
C ASN A 439 -1.11 -26.03 23.50
N PHE A 440 0.12 -25.85 23.04
CA PHE A 440 1.19 -25.36 23.92
C PHE A 440 0.98 -23.88 24.35
N ILE A 441 0.33 -23.06 23.52
CA ILE A 441 -0.02 -21.68 23.89
C ILE A 441 -1.22 -21.68 24.84
N PHE A 442 -2.26 -22.42 24.48
CA PHE A 442 -3.50 -22.37 25.21
C PHE A 442 -3.42 -23.06 26.55
N ASP A 443 -2.95 -24.32 26.59
CA ASP A 443 -2.93 -25.13 27.82
C ASP A 443 -1.80 -24.76 28.77
N ASP A 444 -0.60 -24.46 28.24
CA ASP A 444 0.57 -24.23 29.09
C ASP A 444 0.66 -22.78 29.59
N LEU A 445 0.00 -21.83 28.89
CA LEU A 445 0.14 -20.41 29.25
C LEU A 445 -1.21 -19.69 29.39
N LEU A 446 -2.02 -19.63 28.34
CA LEU A 446 -3.19 -18.74 28.30
C LEU A 446 -4.27 -19.15 29.32
N PHE A 447 -4.68 -20.40 29.33
CA PHE A 447 -5.74 -20.88 30.20
C PHE A 447 -5.36 -20.84 31.69
N PRO A 448 -4.16 -21.25 32.13
CA PRO A 448 -3.70 -21.07 33.50
C PRO A 448 -3.69 -19.61 33.98
N GLU A 449 -3.22 -18.68 33.13
CA GLU A 449 -3.24 -17.26 33.47
C GLU A 449 -4.66 -16.71 33.53
N PHE A 450 -5.55 -17.13 32.60
CA PHE A 450 -6.95 -16.78 32.63
C PHE A 450 -7.62 -17.19 33.93
N VAL A 451 -7.43 -18.44 34.39
CA VAL A 451 -7.98 -18.93 35.65
C VAL A 451 -7.47 -18.11 36.85
N LYS A 452 -6.17 -17.77 36.87
CA LYS A 452 -5.60 -16.92 37.95
C LYS A 452 -6.26 -15.54 37.98
N VAL A 453 -6.49 -14.93 36.81
CA VAL A 453 -7.11 -13.61 36.74
C VAL A 453 -8.58 -13.67 37.16
N VAL A 454 -9.33 -14.69 36.73
CA VAL A 454 -10.72 -14.92 37.14
C VAL A 454 -10.83 -15.04 38.66
N ASN A 455 -9.93 -15.78 39.30
CA ASN A 455 -9.95 -15.90 40.76
C ASN A 455 -9.64 -14.57 41.47
N LYS A 456 -8.70 -13.76 40.95
CA LYS A 456 -8.44 -12.41 41.48
C LYS A 456 -9.62 -11.47 41.33
N ILE A 457 -10.36 -11.58 40.22
CA ILE A 457 -11.58 -10.80 40.01
C ILE A 457 -12.68 -11.23 40.99
N LYS A 458 -12.83 -12.53 41.26
CA LYS A 458 -13.79 -13.04 42.25
C LYS A 458 -13.48 -12.53 43.66
N GLU A 459 -12.19 -12.41 44.02
CA GLU A 459 -11.76 -11.86 45.31
C GLU A 459 -11.99 -10.36 45.41
N ASN A 460 -11.78 -9.61 44.34
CA ASN A 460 -11.99 -8.16 44.28
C ASN A 460 -12.48 -7.71 42.90
N GLN A 461 -13.79 -7.58 42.79
CA GLN A 461 -14.46 -7.20 41.53
C GLN A 461 -14.20 -5.75 41.11
N THR A 462 -13.71 -4.88 41.99
CA THR A 462 -13.43 -3.47 41.70
C THR A 462 -11.99 -3.23 41.23
N ASN A 463 -11.15 -4.23 41.22
CA ASN A 463 -9.74 -4.11 40.84
C ASN A 463 -9.60 -3.95 39.32
N LEU A 464 -9.39 -2.70 38.88
CA LEU A 464 -9.26 -2.33 37.47
C LEU A 464 -8.12 -3.08 36.76
N ASN A 465 -6.97 -3.24 37.45
CA ASN A 465 -5.82 -3.95 36.87
C ASN A 465 -6.14 -5.43 36.55
N SER A 466 -6.97 -6.09 37.35
CA SER A 466 -7.40 -7.48 37.07
C SER A 466 -8.30 -7.52 35.83
N TRP A 467 -9.17 -6.54 35.65
CA TRP A 467 -10.01 -6.44 34.45
C TRP A 467 -9.20 -6.07 33.19
N CYS A 468 -8.20 -5.22 33.34
CA CYS A 468 -7.27 -4.90 32.26
C CYS A 468 -6.46 -6.13 31.81
N LYS A 469 -6.02 -6.96 32.74
CA LYS A 469 -5.39 -8.24 32.44
C LYS A 469 -6.35 -9.24 31.81
N MET A 470 -7.61 -9.26 32.23
CA MET A 470 -8.66 -10.07 31.62
C MET A 470 -8.86 -9.67 30.14
N GLU A 471 -8.99 -8.38 29.88
CA GLU A 471 -9.10 -7.83 28.53
C GLU A 471 -7.94 -8.30 27.64
N ASN A 472 -6.71 -8.19 28.14
CA ASN A 472 -5.52 -8.56 27.43
C ASN A 472 -5.47 -10.07 27.10
N LEU A 473 -5.82 -10.94 28.04
CA LEU A 473 -5.88 -12.39 27.81
C LEU A 473 -6.98 -12.76 26.80
N LEU A 474 -8.12 -12.07 26.85
CA LEU A 474 -9.18 -12.24 25.86
C LEU A 474 -8.75 -11.72 24.48
N PHE A 475 -7.97 -10.63 24.40
CA PHE A 475 -7.36 -10.19 23.16
C PHE A 475 -6.45 -11.28 22.56
N ILE A 476 -5.54 -11.86 23.35
CA ILE A 476 -4.68 -12.96 22.90
C ILE A 476 -5.54 -14.15 22.45
N PHE A 477 -6.59 -14.50 23.20
CA PHE A 477 -7.50 -15.57 22.83
C PHE A 477 -8.23 -15.26 21.49
N SER A 478 -8.63 -14.00 21.26
CA SER A 478 -9.27 -13.61 20.01
C SER A 478 -8.37 -13.82 18.79
N CYS A 479 -7.06 -13.66 18.95
CA CYS A 479 -6.08 -13.91 17.89
C CYS A 479 -5.98 -15.41 17.51
N ILE A 480 -6.20 -16.29 18.47
CA ILE A 480 -5.93 -17.73 18.34
C ILE A 480 -7.19 -18.60 18.23
N CYS A 481 -8.35 -18.10 18.64
CA CYS A 481 -9.56 -18.90 18.80
C CYS A 481 -10.02 -19.63 17.52
N ASN A 482 -9.77 -19.05 16.34
CA ASN A 482 -10.12 -19.66 15.05
C ASN A 482 -9.38 -20.98 14.77
N TYR A 483 -8.28 -21.24 15.46
CA TYR A 483 -7.47 -22.44 15.29
C TYR A 483 -7.88 -23.58 16.23
N SER A 484 -8.81 -23.32 17.17
CA SER A 484 -9.33 -24.34 18.07
C SER A 484 -10.24 -25.33 17.31
N LYS A 485 -10.00 -26.63 17.54
CA LYS A 485 -10.79 -27.70 16.92
C LYS A 485 -11.52 -28.52 18.00
N THR A 486 -12.69 -29.02 17.66
CA THR A 486 -13.48 -29.87 18.55
C THR A 486 -12.78 -31.19 18.92
N SER A 487 -11.84 -31.64 18.09
CA SER A 487 -11.00 -32.81 18.32
C SER A 487 -9.85 -32.57 19.29
N ASP A 488 -9.61 -31.32 19.68
CA ASP A 488 -8.48 -30.96 20.54
C ASP A 488 -8.75 -31.42 21.98
N LYS A 489 -7.70 -31.92 22.66
CA LYS A 489 -7.78 -32.44 24.04
C LYS A 489 -8.27 -31.39 25.04
N ASN A 490 -8.04 -30.13 24.74
CA ASN A 490 -8.34 -28.97 25.56
C ASN A 490 -9.68 -28.31 25.26
N PHE A 491 -10.50 -28.90 24.40
CA PHE A 491 -11.79 -28.32 24.02
C PHE A 491 -12.70 -27.99 25.21
N SER A 492 -12.66 -28.81 26.28
CA SER A 492 -13.41 -28.53 27.52
C SER A 492 -12.95 -27.22 28.20
N ASN A 493 -11.66 -26.92 28.17
CA ASN A 493 -11.10 -25.69 28.74
C ASN A 493 -11.54 -24.46 27.91
N VAL A 494 -11.62 -24.61 26.59
CA VAL A 494 -12.16 -23.57 25.68
C VAL A 494 -13.62 -23.27 26.03
N ILE A 495 -14.44 -24.30 26.25
CA ILE A 495 -15.85 -24.14 26.66
C ILE A 495 -15.97 -23.43 28.02
N ILE A 496 -15.12 -23.76 29.00
CA ILE A 496 -15.09 -23.08 30.32
C ILE A 496 -14.75 -21.59 30.15
N LEU A 497 -13.78 -21.27 29.30
CA LEU A 497 -13.43 -19.88 28.99
C LEU A 497 -14.63 -19.13 28.38
N PHE A 498 -15.33 -19.72 27.41
CA PHE A 498 -16.54 -19.13 26.83
C PHE A 498 -17.62 -18.86 27.86
N HIS A 499 -17.94 -19.82 28.72
CA HIS A 499 -18.94 -19.59 29.77
C HIS A 499 -18.55 -18.44 30.70
N THR A 500 -17.27 -18.36 31.09
CA THR A 500 -16.78 -17.31 31.98
C THR A 500 -16.83 -15.93 31.34
N MET A 501 -16.43 -15.80 30.05
CA MET A 501 -16.46 -14.51 29.37
C MET A 501 -17.88 -13.97 29.11
N LEU A 502 -18.86 -14.85 28.96
CA LEU A 502 -20.27 -14.44 28.78
C LEU A 502 -20.93 -13.92 30.07
N GLU A 503 -20.30 -14.11 31.24
CA GLU A 503 -20.75 -13.59 32.54
C GLU A 503 -20.13 -12.23 32.89
N ILE A 504 -19.35 -11.63 31.99
CA ILE A 504 -18.65 -10.33 32.20
C ILE A 504 -19.66 -9.19 32.36
N PRO A 505 -19.51 -8.33 33.37
CA PRO A 505 -20.41 -7.21 33.61
C PRO A 505 -20.41 -6.19 32.48
N SER A 506 -21.59 -5.65 32.14
CA SER A 506 -21.81 -4.73 30.99
C SER A 506 -21.07 -3.38 31.10
N GLN A 507 -20.52 -3.00 32.24
CA GLN A 507 -19.72 -1.80 32.44
C GLN A 507 -18.34 -1.84 31.78
N TYR A 508 -17.83 -3.02 31.46
CA TYR A 508 -16.51 -3.19 30.85
C TYR A 508 -16.62 -3.24 29.30
N ILE A 509 -16.90 -2.08 28.72
CA ILE A 509 -17.18 -1.89 27.28
C ILE A 509 -16.09 -2.47 26.38
N GLN A 510 -14.81 -2.24 26.73
CA GLN A 510 -13.70 -2.75 25.92
C GLN A 510 -13.65 -4.29 25.90
N ILE A 511 -13.94 -4.93 27.05
CA ILE A 511 -14.01 -6.39 27.11
C ILE A 511 -15.19 -6.90 26.29
N ILE A 512 -16.36 -6.26 26.34
CA ILE A 512 -17.51 -6.64 25.53
C ILE A 512 -17.16 -6.58 24.04
N ARG A 513 -16.43 -5.58 23.59
CA ARG A 513 -15.96 -5.50 22.18
C ARG A 513 -15.14 -6.73 21.80
N ILE A 514 -14.17 -7.13 22.63
CA ILE A 514 -13.34 -8.31 22.35
C ILE A 514 -14.17 -9.59 22.39
N VAL A 515 -15.07 -9.73 23.37
CA VAL A 515 -15.96 -10.88 23.44
C VAL A 515 -16.83 -10.98 22.18
N THR A 516 -17.31 -9.86 21.65
CA THR A 516 -18.07 -9.88 20.39
C THR A 516 -17.22 -10.38 19.22
N ASP A 517 -15.95 -9.99 19.12
CA ASP A 517 -15.02 -10.46 18.10
C ASP A 517 -14.74 -11.99 18.25
N ILE A 518 -14.59 -12.46 19.49
CA ILE A 518 -14.41 -13.90 19.76
C ILE A 518 -15.65 -14.68 19.34
N LEU A 519 -16.86 -14.23 19.69
CA LEU A 519 -18.11 -14.88 19.32
C LEU A 519 -18.29 -14.95 17.80
N ASP A 520 -17.89 -13.90 17.08
CA ASP A 520 -17.97 -13.85 15.63
C ASP A 520 -17.00 -14.87 15.00
N ASN A 521 -15.75 -14.88 15.46
CA ASN A 521 -14.71 -15.74 14.92
C ASN A 521 -14.87 -17.22 15.28
N CYS A 522 -15.48 -17.53 16.40
CA CYS A 522 -15.61 -18.88 16.93
C CYS A 522 -17.03 -19.51 16.75
N SER A 523 -17.78 -19.06 15.76
CA SER A 523 -19.13 -19.56 15.49
C SER A 523 -19.19 -21.09 15.31
N ASN A 524 -18.15 -21.70 14.77
CA ASN A 524 -18.03 -23.16 14.60
C ASN A 524 -17.91 -23.92 15.94
N ILE A 525 -17.26 -23.31 16.94
CA ILE A 525 -17.15 -23.87 18.31
C ILE A 525 -18.50 -23.77 18.99
N LEU A 526 -19.14 -22.61 18.87
CA LEU A 526 -20.47 -22.36 19.46
C LEU A 526 -21.54 -23.28 18.89
N SER A 527 -21.42 -23.72 17.64
CA SER A 527 -22.35 -24.66 17.01
C SER A 527 -22.37 -26.05 17.66
N GLN A 528 -21.34 -26.42 18.42
CA GLN A 528 -21.25 -27.74 19.09
C GLN A 528 -22.00 -27.78 20.42
N ASP A 529 -22.29 -26.64 21.02
CA ASP A 529 -23.04 -26.53 22.27
C ASP A 529 -24.18 -25.51 22.13
N LYS A 530 -25.40 -26.02 22.01
CA LYS A 530 -26.60 -25.21 21.81
C LYS A 530 -26.88 -24.25 22.99
N ASP A 531 -26.59 -24.66 24.23
CA ASP A 531 -26.76 -23.78 25.39
C ASP A 531 -25.78 -22.62 25.37
N LEU A 532 -24.52 -22.91 25.04
CA LEU A 532 -23.47 -21.90 24.88
C LEU A 532 -23.81 -20.92 23.74
N LEU A 533 -24.27 -21.41 22.61
CA LEU A 533 -24.71 -20.59 21.47
C LEU A 533 -25.83 -19.62 21.87
N LEU A 534 -26.81 -20.09 22.61
CA LEU A 534 -27.93 -19.29 23.10
C LEU A 534 -27.51 -18.27 24.15
N LYS A 535 -26.58 -18.60 25.05
CA LYS A 535 -26.00 -17.67 26.00
C LYS A 535 -25.21 -16.58 25.27
N GLY A 536 -24.41 -16.96 24.26
CA GLY A 536 -23.69 -16.01 23.41
C GLY A 536 -24.61 -15.03 22.68
N PHE A 537 -25.70 -15.55 22.08
CA PHE A 537 -26.69 -14.69 21.45
C PHE A 537 -27.38 -13.75 22.43
N LYS A 538 -27.77 -14.25 23.62
CA LYS A 538 -28.35 -13.43 24.68
C LYS A 538 -27.40 -12.34 25.18
N PHE A 539 -26.12 -12.67 25.32
CA PHE A 539 -25.07 -11.69 25.66
C PHE A 539 -25.03 -10.53 24.63
N LEU A 540 -25.05 -10.87 23.35
CA LEU A 540 -25.07 -9.87 22.26
C LEU A 540 -26.33 -9.01 22.29
N LEU A 541 -27.52 -9.61 22.56
CA LEU A 541 -28.77 -8.87 22.70
C LEU A 541 -28.75 -7.88 23.87
N ASN A 542 -28.12 -8.22 25.00
CA ASN A 542 -27.96 -7.32 26.13
C ASN A 542 -27.08 -6.09 25.82
N GLY A 543 -26.14 -6.23 24.89
CA GLY A 543 -25.30 -5.11 24.43
C GLY A 543 -26.02 -4.10 23.52
N LEU A 544 -27.23 -4.39 23.05
CA LEU A 544 -27.94 -3.50 22.12
C LEU A 544 -28.45 -2.22 22.77
N ASP A 545 -28.59 -2.21 24.09
CA ASP A 545 -29.06 -1.03 24.82
C ASP A 545 -27.93 -0.04 25.16
N ASN A 546 -26.68 -0.31 24.67
CA ASN A 546 -25.52 0.54 24.92
C ASN A 546 -24.90 1.05 23.60
N ASP A 547 -24.92 2.37 23.40
CA ASP A 547 -24.47 3.05 22.18
C ASP A 547 -22.96 2.84 21.86
N LEU A 548 -22.13 2.48 22.84
CA LEU A 548 -20.71 2.24 22.65
C LEU A 548 -20.40 0.87 22.04
N VAL A 549 -21.32 -0.10 22.21
CA VAL A 549 -21.12 -1.48 21.75
C VAL A 549 -22.21 -2.00 20.82
N ILE A 550 -23.32 -1.29 20.65
CA ILE A 550 -24.46 -1.74 19.82
C ILE A 550 -24.03 -2.18 18.43
N LYS A 551 -23.12 -1.45 17.78
CA LYS A 551 -22.62 -1.79 16.45
C LYS A 551 -21.91 -3.16 16.44
N TYR A 552 -21.04 -3.40 17.42
CA TYR A 552 -20.28 -4.65 17.52
C TYR A 552 -21.24 -5.81 17.81
N CYS A 553 -22.07 -5.66 18.82
CA CYS A 553 -23.04 -6.68 19.21
C CYS A 553 -24.04 -7.01 18.11
N SER A 554 -24.53 -6.02 17.36
CA SER A 554 -25.51 -6.26 16.29
C SER A 554 -24.91 -6.97 15.09
N VAL A 555 -23.68 -6.61 14.69
CA VAL A 555 -22.97 -7.29 13.60
C VAL A 555 -22.63 -8.72 13.99
N SER A 556 -22.07 -8.95 15.19
CA SER A 556 -21.76 -10.30 15.68
C SER A 556 -23.02 -11.16 15.83
N ALA A 557 -24.15 -10.59 16.30
CA ALA A 557 -25.42 -11.30 16.36
C ALA A 557 -25.89 -11.74 14.96
N LYS A 558 -25.78 -10.88 13.94
CA LYS A 558 -26.07 -11.24 12.54
C LYS A 558 -25.22 -12.42 12.09
N ASN A 559 -23.90 -12.35 12.29
CA ASN A 559 -22.97 -13.37 11.85
C ASN A 559 -23.21 -14.70 12.58
N LEU A 560 -23.46 -14.63 13.89
CA LEU A 560 -23.81 -15.81 14.68
C LEU A 560 -25.06 -16.52 14.14
N LEU A 561 -26.13 -15.77 13.84
CA LEU A 561 -27.36 -16.29 13.24
C LEU A 561 -27.13 -16.86 11.84
N LYS A 562 -26.32 -16.18 11.02
CA LYS A 562 -25.97 -16.61 9.66
C LYS A 562 -25.21 -17.94 9.65
N HIS A 563 -24.19 -18.07 10.48
CA HIS A 563 -23.35 -19.27 10.53
C HIS A 563 -24.04 -20.47 11.20
N ASN A 564 -24.87 -20.20 12.18
CA ASN A 564 -25.61 -21.26 12.95
C ASN A 564 -27.07 -21.35 12.57
N ARG A 565 -27.45 -20.99 11.34
CA ARG A 565 -28.85 -20.89 10.88
C ARG A 565 -29.66 -22.19 11.07
N GLU A 566 -29.02 -23.38 11.00
CA GLU A 566 -29.69 -24.64 11.22
C GLU A 566 -30.22 -24.78 12.66
N ILE A 567 -29.36 -24.61 13.66
CA ILE A 567 -29.72 -24.67 15.09
C ILE A 567 -30.68 -23.52 15.44
N MET A 568 -30.40 -22.34 14.95
CA MET A 568 -31.16 -21.12 15.24
C MET A 568 -32.55 -21.14 14.60
N SER A 569 -32.76 -21.89 13.51
CA SER A 569 -34.07 -22.03 12.88
C SER A 569 -35.13 -22.71 13.79
N GLU A 570 -34.70 -23.47 14.81
CA GLU A 570 -35.58 -24.04 15.80
C GLU A 570 -36.26 -22.97 16.69
N LEU A 571 -35.67 -21.80 16.82
CA LEU A 571 -36.16 -20.66 17.60
C LEU A 571 -36.93 -19.63 16.74
N ARG A 572 -37.39 -20.02 15.56
CA ARG A 572 -38.08 -19.15 14.60
C ARG A 572 -39.19 -18.31 15.25
N LYS A 573 -40.03 -18.90 16.09
CA LYS A 573 -41.11 -18.19 16.78
C LYS A 573 -40.60 -17.11 17.73
N ASP A 574 -39.51 -17.39 18.44
CA ASP A 574 -38.91 -16.44 19.36
C ASP A 574 -38.27 -15.27 18.60
N PHE A 575 -37.66 -15.54 17.44
CA PHE A 575 -37.14 -14.49 16.57
C PHE A 575 -38.22 -13.61 15.97
N MET A 576 -39.34 -14.19 15.55
CA MET A 576 -40.47 -13.41 15.06
C MET A 576 -41.10 -12.56 16.18
N ASN A 577 -41.20 -13.09 17.40
CA ASN A 577 -41.62 -12.30 18.58
C ASN A 577 -40.61 -11.18 18.93
N LEU A 578 -39.30 -11.45 18.83
CA LEU A 578 -38.25 -10.44 19.04
C LEU A 578 -38.38 -9.29 18.00
N TYR A 579 -38.60 -9.66 16.73
CA TYR A 579 -38.84 -8.70 15.66
C TYR A 579 -40.03 -7.81 15.95
N GLU A 580 -41.18 -8.41 16.20
CA GLU A 580 -42.44 -7.66 16.43
C GLU A 580 -42.43 -6.80 17.68
N ASN A 581 -41.86 -7.27 18.79
CA ASN A 581 -41.97 -6.58 20.08
C ASN A 581 -40.83 -5.57 20.31
N LYS A 582 -39.63 -5.80 19.80
CA LYS A 582 -38.44 -4.98 20.11
C LYS A 582 -37.84 -4.27 18.87
N LEU A 583 -37.67 -4.96 17.77
CA LEU A 583 -36.88 -4.46 16.64
C LEU A 583 -37.67 -3.61 15.67
N LYS A 584 -38.89 -4.03 15.35
CA LYS A 584 -39.77 -3.45 14.34
C LYS A 584 -39.91 -1.91 14.41
N ASN A 585 -40.12 -1.37 15.60
CA ASN A 585 -40.29 0.08 15.81
C ASN A 585 -38.99 0.83 16.02
N ASN A 586 -37.91 0.14 16.34
CA ASN A 586 -36.61 0.76 16.68
C ASN A 586 -35.64 0.86 15.51
N ILE A 587 -35.85 0.22 14.37
CA ILE A 587 -34.96 0.23 13.20
C ILE A 587 -34.84 1.64 12.60
N LEU A 588 -35.92 2.36 12.47
CA LEU A 588 -35.92 3.73 11.94
C LEU A 588 -35.14 4.71 12.81
N ASN A 589 -35.14 4.48 14.13
CA ASN A 589 -34.41 5.28 15.11
C ASN A 589 -32.94 4.89 15.25
N ASN A 590 -32.64 3.62 15.08
CA ASN A 590 -31.28 3.06 15.18
C ASN A 590 -31.04 2.00 14.11
N ASP A 591 -30.29 2.41 13.08
CA ASP A 591 -29.94 1.60 11.91
C ASP A 591 -29.15 0.31 12.26
N LYS A 592 -28.46 0.27 13.43
CA LYS A 592 -27.69 -0.92 13.87
C LYS A 592 -28.61 -2.12 14.16
N ASN A 593 -29.87 -1.88 14.57
CA ASN A 593 -30.84 -2.95 14.77
C ASN A 593 -31.18 -3.70 13.46
N LEU A 594 -30.94 -3.09 12.30
CA LEU A 594 -31.14 -3.72 11.00
C LEU A 594 -30.24 -4.98 10.82
N PHE A 595 -29.01 -4.96 11.33
CA PHE A 595 -28.13 -6.14 11.26
C PHE A 595 -28.76 -7.38 11.95
N ILE A 596 -29.48 -7.19 13.05
CA ILE A 596 -30.14 -8.30 13.73
C ILE A 596 -31.32 -8.84 12.90
N VAL A 597 -32.09 -7.96 12.25
CA VAL A 597 -33.17 -8.37 11.36
C VAL A 597 -32.63 -9.17 10.17
N GLU A 598 -31.51 -8.74 9.60
CA GLU A 598 -30.78 -9.51 8.58
C GLU A 598 -30.41 -10.91 9.11
N GLY A 599 -29.88 -11.00 10.33
CA GLY A 599 -29.58 -12.26 11.00
C GLY A 599 -30.83 -13.14 11.19
N ILE A 600 -31.92 -12.56 11.64
CA ILE A 600 -33.21 -13.27 11.80
C ILE A 600 -33.67 -13.85 10.45
N ILE A 601 -33.53 -13.11 9.36
CA ILE A 601 -33.87 -13.61 8.02
C ILE A 601 -33.07 -14.86 7.68
N TYR A 602 -31.75 -14.90 7.95
CA TYR A 602 -30.94 -16.12 7.74
C TYR A 602 -31.48 -17.32 8.55
N ALA A 603 -31.88 -17.11 9.79
CA ALA A 603 -32.40 -18.16 10.64
C ALA A 603 -33.80 -18.68 10.19
N ILE A 604 -34.74 -17.79 9.87
CA ILE A 604 -36.10 -18.16 9.49
C ILE A 604 -36.23 -18.73 8.08
N THR A 605 -35.30 -18.43 7.20
CA THR A 605 -35.27 -18.93 5.81
C THR A 605 -34.58 -20.28 5.67
N PHE A 606 -33.94 -20.76 6.72
CA PHE A 606 -33.30 -22.07 6.68
C PHE A 606 -34.35 -23.19 6.52
N CYS A 607 -34.11 -24.08 5.57
CA CYS A 607 -34.95 -25.25 5.31
C CYS A 607 -34.07 -26.45 4.96
N LYS A 608 -34.30 -27.58 5.61
CA LYS A 608 -33.68 -28.85 5.24
C LYS A 608 -34.31 -29.38 3.94
N LYS A 609 -33.52 -29.94 3.05
CA LYS A 609 -33.96 -30.46 1.75
C LYS A 609 -35.12 -31.43 1.87
N GLU A 610 -35.18 -32.24 2.94
CA GLU A 610 -36.23 -33.20 3.23
C GLU A 610 -37.60 -32.55 3.52
N ASN A 611 -37.59 -31.28 3.94
CA ASN A 611 -38.80 -30.55 4.35
C ASN A 611 -39.15 -29.39 3.41
N GLU A 612 -38.62 -29.38 2.19
CA GLU A 612 -38.68 -28.23 1.27
C GLU A 612 -40.13 -27.76 0.99
N GLN A 613 -41.06 -28.69 0.73
CA GLN A 613 -42.47 -28.36 0.45
C GLN A 613 -43.23 -27.88 1.69
N ASN A 614 -43.03 -28.55 2.83
CA ASN A 614 -43.71 -28.19 4.08
C ASN A 614 -43.16 -26.88 4.69
N GLY A 615 -41.87 -26.58 4.49
CA GLY A 615 -41.21 -25.35 4.98
C GLY A 615 -41.62 -24.09 4.21
N TYR A 616 -41.98 -24.22 2.92
CA TYR A 616 -42.29 -23.09 2.05
C TYR A 616 -43.37 -22.15 2.60
N ALA A 617 -44.51 -22.70 3.03
CA ALA A 617 -45.63 -21.90 3.53
C ALA A 617 -45.29 -21.08 4.77
N GLN A 618 -44.53 -21.69 5.69
CA GLN A 618 -44.09 -21.00 6.91
C GLN A 618 -43.05 -19.93 6.60
N ILE A 619 -42.04 -20.23 5.77
CA ILE A 619 -41.01 -19.28 5.34
C ILE A 619 -41.66 -18.10 4.62
N LYS A 620 -42.61 -18.37 3.72
CA LYS A 620 -43.40 -17.37 3.03
C LYS A 620 -44.12 -16.44 3.99
N SER A 621 -44.81 -17.01 4.99
CA SER A 621 -45.54 -16.26 6.01
C SER A 621 -44.60 -15.30 6.79
N ASP A 622 -43.49 -15.82 7.26
CA ASP A 622 -42.54 -15.08 8.09
C ASP A 622 -41.83 -13.94 7.28
N ILE A 623 -41.42 -14.24 6.05
CA ILE A 623 -40.81 -13.23 5.16
C ILE A 623 -41.84 -12.14 4.84
N ILE A 624 -43.05 -12.48 4.44
CA ILE A 624 -44.11 -11.52 4.16
C ILE A 624 -44.41 -10.66 5.38
N GLN A 625 -44.43 -11.24 6.58
CA GLN A 625 -44.64 -10.52 7.83
C GLN A 625 -43.54 -9.45 8.06
N ILE A 626 -42.26 -9.79 7.80
CA ILE A 626 -41.15 -8.83 7.91
C ILE A 626 -41.25 -7.74 6.84
N PHE A 627 -41.57 -8.08 5.59
CA PHE A 627 -41.59 -7.12 4.47
C PHE A 627 -42.82 -6.21 4.47
N ASN A 628 -44.02 -6.70 4.85
CA ASN A 628 -45.27 -5.96 4.75
C ASN A 628 -45.21 -4.57 5.39
N GLN A 629 -44.58 -4.45 6.54
CA GLN A 629 -44.50 -3.15 7.20
C GLN A 629 -43.73 -2.15 6.34
N TRP A 630 -42.58 -2.55 5.78
CA TRP A 630 -41.71 -1.66 5.01
C TRP A 630 -42.32 -1.32 3.65
N VAL A 631 -43.03 -2.28 3.05
CA VAL A 631 -43.82 -2.02 1.84
C VAL A 631 -44.96 -1.05 2.13
N LEU A 632 -45.67 -1.17 3.24
CA LEU A 632 -46.69 -0.20 3.64
C LEU A 632 -46.14 1.19 3.91
N TYR A 633 -44.96 1.30 4.55
CA TYR A 633 -44.33 2.61 4.79
C TYR A 633 -43.90 3.29 3.49
N ILE A 634 -43.28 2.58 2.56
CA ILE A 634 -42.89 3.15 1.28
C ILE A 634 -44.09 3.45 0.38
N GLN A 635 -45.21 2.69 0.52
CA GLN A 635 -46.47 2.98 -0.14
C GLN A 635 -47.13 4.26 0.38
N LYS A 636 -47.05 4.53 1.70
CA LYS A 636 -47.49 5.80 2.28
C LYS A 636 -46.64 6.98 1.73
N ALA A 637 -45.32 6.80 1.61
CA ALA A 637 -44.43 7.80 1.00
C ALA A 637 -44.83 8.09 -0.47
N LYS A 638 -45.13 7.07 -1.24
CA LYS A 638 -45.69 7.20 -2.59
C LYS A 638 -47.01 8.01 -2.58
N GLY A 639 -47.94 7.72 -1.66
CA GLY A 639 -49.20 8.49 -1.54
C GLY A 639 -49.00 9.96 -1.18
N LEU A 640 -48.00 10.30 -0.38
CA LEU A 640 -47.62 11.69 -0.09
C LEU A 640 -47.07 12.39 -1.34
N LEU A 641 -46.29 11.71 -2.17
CA LEU A 641 -45.79 12.22 -3.46
C LEU A 641 -46.91 12.44 -4.47
N GLU A 642 -47.92 11.57 -4.50
CA GLU A 642 -49.13 11.72 -5.35
C GLU A 642 -49.98 12.93 -4.94
N ALA A 643 -50.06 13.21 -3.63
CA ALA A 643 -50.82 14.33 -3.11
C ALA A 643 -50.13 15.71 -3.26
N ASN A 644 -48.80 15.75 -3.03
CA ASN A 644 -48.08 17.02 -2.86
C ASN A 644 -47.02 17.30 -3.93
N ASN A 645 -46.80 16.42 -4.88
CA ASN A 645 -45.72 16.43 -5.91
C ASN A 645 -44.27 16.55 -5.39
N ASN A 646 -44.04 17.01 -4.16
CA ASN A 646 -42.72 17.13 -3.50
C ASN A 646 -42.79 16.66 -2.06
N LEU A 647 -41.71 16.15 -1.53
CA LEU A 647 -41.53 15.80 -0.11
C LEU A 647 -40.68 16.85 0.60
N THR A 648 -40.86 16.96 1.93
CA THR A 648 -39.93 17.73 2.75
C THR A 648 -38.58 17.03 2.84
N PRO A 649 -37.50 17.75 3.21
CA PRO A 649 -36.16 17.11 3.41
C PRO A 649 -36.18 15.96 4.43
N GLU A 650 -37.00 16.07 5.49
CA GLU A 650 -37.18 15.02 6.49
C GLU A 650 -37.85 13.78 5.88
N GLN A 651 -38.89 13.98 5.06
CA GLN A 651 -39.59 12.92 4.36
C GLN A 651 -38.70 12.23 3.31
N ASN A 652 -37.85 13.01 2.59
CA ASN A 652 -36.85 12.46 1.67
C ASN A 652 -35.85 11.57 2.42
N ASN A 653 -35.37 12.01 3.58
CA ASN A 653 -34.46 11.20 4.41
C ASN A 653 -35.15 9.92 4.92
N GLU A 654 -36.43 9.99 5.26
CA GLU A 654 -37.22 8.83 5.66
C GLU A 654 -37.37 7.81 4.49
N VAL A 655 -37.70 8.30 3.29
CA VAL A 655 -37.75 7.46 2.07
C VAL A 655 -36.40 6.80 1.82
N ASN A 656 -35.31 7.53 1.95
CA ASN A 656 -33.97 7.01 1.76
C ASN A 656 -33.66 5.89 2.77
N LYS A 657 -33.98 6.06 4.05
CA LYS A 657 -33.83 5.03 5.07
C LYS A 657 -34.66 3.78 4.74
N LEU A 658 -35.91 3.96 4.29
CA LEU A 658 -36.79 2.86 3.91
C LEU A 658 -36.20 2.04 2.74
N LEU A 659 -35.64 2.71 1.74
CA LEU A 659 -34.96 2.04 0.61
C LEU A 659 -33.74 1.25 1.07
N ILE A 660 -32.94 1.79 2.00
CA ILE A 660 -31.78 1.10 2.59
C ILE A 660 -32.24 -0.16 3.35
N ILE A 661 -33.31 -0.04 4.16
CA ILE A 661 -33.87 -1.18 4.89
C ILE A 661 -34.35 -2.26 3.93
N LEU A 662 -35.16 -1.90 2.93
CA LEU A 662 -35.67 -2.83 1.93
C LEU A 662 -34.55 -3.53 1.15
N LYS A 663 -33.50 -2.79 0.77
CA LYS A 663 -32.30 -3.33 0.12
C LYS A 663 -31.63 -4.38 1.00
N SER A 664 -31.42 -4.08 2.28
CA SER A 664 -30.69 -4.91 3.22
C SER A 664 -31.43 -6.22 3.52
N ILE A 665 -32.73 -6.13 3.85
CA ILE A 665 -33.56 -7.31 4.10
C ILE A 665 -33.74 -8.16 2.83
N SER A 666 -33.88 -7.55 1.66
CA SER A 666 -33.96 -8.26 0.38
C SER A 666 -32.68 -8.99 0.07
N SER A 667 -31.50 -8.35 0.27
CA SER A 667 -30.19 -8.97 0.07
C SER A 667 -30.02 -10.22 0.95
N SER A 668 -30.34 -10.11 2.23
CA SER A 668 -30.25 -11.23 3.18
C SER A 668 -31.21 -12.36 2.82
N ALA A 669 -32.42 -12.03 2.37
CA ALA A 669 -33.40 -13.01 1.92
C ALA A 669 -32.90 -13.77 0.66
N PHE A 670 -32.38 -13.06 -0.36
CA PHE A 670 -31.83 -13.71 -1.55
C PHE A 670 -30.61 -14.57 -1.28
N GLU A 671 -29.74 -14.15 -0.35
CA GLU A 671 -28.55 -14.91 0.02
C GLU A 671 -28.89 -16.19 0.77
N SER A 672 -29.99 -16.19 1.50
CA SER A 672 -30.39 -17.30 2.39
C SER A 672 -31.41 -18.26 1.80
N LEU A 673 -32.31 -17.80 0.90
CA LEU A 673 -33.34 -18.64 0.29
C LEU A 673 -32.75 -19.62 -0.72
N ILE A 674 -33.22 -20.86 -0.69
CA ILE A 674 -32.98 -21.84 -1.75
C ILE A 674 -33.74 -21.44 -3.03
N GLU A 675 -33.28 -21.94 -4.19
CA GLU A 675 -33.76 -21.49 -5.51
C GLU A 675 -35.29 -21.60 -5.65
N SER A 676 -35.85 -22.72 -5.21
CA SER A 676 -37.31 -22.96 -5.25
C SER A 676 -38.14 -21.96 -4.43
N HIS A 677 -37.55 -21.36 -3.39
CA HIS A 677 -38.23 -20.41 -2.52
C HIS A 677 -38.05 -18.93 -2.97
N LYS A 678 -37.21 -18.63 -3.92
CA LYS A 678 -37.02 -17.27 -4.46
C LYS A 678 -38.29 -16.70 -5.10
N LYS A 679 -39.25 -17.53 -5.44
CA LYS A 679 -40.60 -17.12 -5.89
C LYS A 679 -41.30 -16.19 -4.89
N ILE A 680 -41.03 -16.34 -3.59
CA ILE A 680 -41.55 -15.44 -2.54
C ILE A 680 -41.09 -13.99 -2.82
N MET A 681 -39.79 -13.83 -3.16
CA MET A 681 -39.24 -12.52 -3.46
C MET A 681 -39.75 -11.92 -4.78
N TYR A 682 -40.11 -12.78 -5.73
CA TYR A 682 -40.78 -12.32 -6.96
C TYR A 682 -42.18 -11.73 -6.65
N GLU A 683 -42.99 -12.41 -5.80
CA GLU A 683 -44.28 -11.88 -5.37
C GLU A 683 -44.12 -10.52 -4.64
N ILE A 684 -43.17 -10.38 -3.76
CA ILE A 684 -42.85 -9.09 -3.11
C ILE A 684 -42.43 -8.03 -4.15
N LEU A 685 -41.63 -8.40 -5.16
CA LEU A 685 -41.24 -7.47 -6.21
C LEU A 685 -42.42 -6.96 -7.02
N GLN A 686 -43.40 -7.82 -7.32
CA GLN A 686 -44.61 -7.42 -8.05
C GLN A 686 -45.37 -6.28 -7.36
N GLU A 687 -45.38 -6.27 -6.02
CA GLU A 687 -46.01 -5.19 -5.24
C GLU A 687 -45.08 -3.97 -5.08
N LEU A 688 -43.79 -4.22 -4.90
CA LEU A 688 -42.80 -3.19 -4.58
C LEU A 688 -42.32 -2.39 -5.83
N TYR A 689 -42.19 -3.08 -6.96
CA TYR A 689 -41.60 -2.49 -8.17
C TYR A 689 -42.37 -1.24 -8.70
N PRO A 690 -43.68 -1.25 -8.79
CA PRO A 690 -44.46 -0.07 -9.21
C PRO A 690 -44.26 1.14 -8.27
N ILE A 691 -44.02 0.88 -6.97
CA ILE A 691 -43.79 1.94 -5.98
C ILE A 691 -42.39 2.54 -6.19
N ILE A 692 -41.37 1.69 -6.30
CA ILE A 692 -39.96 2.10 -6.50
C ILE A 692 -39.83 2.85 -7.81
N ASN A 693 -40.42 2.33 -8.89
CA ASN A 693 -40.39 2.96 -10.22
C ASN A 693 -41.01 4.35 -10.20
N TYR A 694 -42.14 4.53 -9.48
CA TYR A 694 -42.81 5.84 -9.30
C TYR A 694 -41.93 6.81 -8.51
N ILE A 695 -41.32 6.35 -7.39
CA ILE A 695 -40.37 7.17 -6.59
C ILE A 695 -39.18 7.60 -7.43
N LEU A 696 -38.55 6.67 -8.17
CA LEU A 696 -37.41 6.92 -9.03
C LEU A 696 -37.74 7.95 -10.13
N GLN A 697 -38.95 7.95 -10.67
CA GLN A 697 -39.37 8.93 -11.67
C GLN A 697 -39.64 10.31 -11.04
N LYS A 698 -40.30 10.37 -9.90
CA LYS A 698 -40.70 11.63 -9.25
C LYS A 698 -39.52 12.34 -8.53
N LEU A 699 -38.66 11.58 -7.90
CA LEU A 699 -37.48 12.09 -7.18
C LEU A 699 -36.19 11.87 -8.00
N SER A 700 -36.28 11.96 -9.31
CA SER A 700 -35.19 11.70 -10.26
C SER A 700 -33.99 12.65 -10.13
N THR A 701 -34.14 13.73 -9.37
CA THR A 701 -33.06 14.70 -9.08
C THR A 701 -32.39 14.52 -7.71
N ASP A 702 -32.94 13.65 -6.87
CA ASP A 702 -32.36 13.35 -5.56
C ASP A 702 -31.35 12.19 -5.70
N LYS A 703 -30.06 12.49 -5.55
CA LYS A 703 -28.96 11.56 -5.77
C LYS A 703 -29.05 10.31 -4.90
N ASP A 704 -29.31 10.49 -3.61
CA ASP A 704 -29.30 9.40 -2.61
C ASP A 704 -30.49 8.45 -2.84
N ILE A 705 -31.65 9.01 -3.14
CA ILE A 705 -32.86 8.22 -3.44
C ILE A 705 -32.68 7.45 -4.76
N VAL A 706 -32.17 8.08 -5.81
CA VAL A 706 -31.89 7.44 -7.09
C VAL A 706 -30.91 6.29 -6.90
N GLU A 707 -29.80 6.52 -6.18
CA GLU A 707 -28.81 5.50 -5.91
C GLU A 707 -29.41 4.30 -5.16
N ASN A 708 -30.13 4.53 -4.07
CA ASN A 708 -30.70 3.48 -3.26
C ASN A 708 -31.83 2.72 -3.99
N CYS A 709 -32.63 3.38 -4.84
CA CYS A 709 -33.58 2.72 -5.73
C CYS A 709 -32.87 1.75 -6.69
N ILE A 710 -31.81 2.21 -7.37
CA ILE A 710 -31.03 1.40 -8.31
C ILE A 710 -30.34 0.24 -7.59
N GLN A 711 -29.77 0.48 -6.41
CA GLN A 711 -29.17 -0.57 -5.59
C GLN A 711 -30.19 -1.63 -5.13
N LEU A 712 -31.39 -1.23 -4.77
CA LEU A 712 -32.48 -2.16 -4.42
C LEU A 712 -32.90 -2.99 -5.63
N ILE A 713 -33.10 -2.34 -6.77
CA ILE A 713 -33.44 -3.01 -8.05
C ILE A 713 -32.34 -4.01 -8.44
N LYS A 714 -31.06 -3.66 -8.26
CA LYS A 714 -29.90 -4.56 -8.49
C LYS A 714 -30.00 -5.86 -7.68
N VAL A 715 -30.40 -5.78 -6.42
CA VAL A 715 -30.59 -6.98 -5.57
C VAL A 715 -31.61 -7.92 -6.19
N TYR A 716 -32.73 -7.40 -6.65
CA TYR A 716 -33.76 -8.20 -7.32
C TYR A 716 -33.33 -8.71 -8.70
N MET A 717 -32.64 -7.91 -9.50
CA MET A 717 -32.09 -8.35 -10.79
C MET A 717 -31.17 -9.57 -10.62
N ARG A 718 -30.26 -9.51 -9.66
CA ARG A 718 -29.32 -10.61 -9.38
C ARG A 718 -29.99 -11.84 -8.78
N GLY A 719 -31.00 -11.62 -7.95
CA GLY A 719 -31.69 -12.70 -7.25
C GLY A 719 -32.68 -13.46 -8.12
N LEU A 720 -33.39 -12.77 -9.05
CA LEU A 720 -34.49 -13.33 -9.85
C LEU A 720 -34.11 -13.60 -11.31
N ILE A 721 -33.04 -13.05 -11.82
CA ILE A 721 -32.52 -13.14 -13.19
C ILE A 721 -33.64 -13.23 -14.25
N ASN A 722 -34.11 -14.42 -14.61
CA ASN A 722 -35.09 -14.63 -15.69
C ASN A 722 -36.46 -14.03 -15.39
N ASP A 723 -36.94 -14.06 -14.15
CA ASP A 723 -38.21 -13.46 -13.76
C ASP A 723 -38.17 -11.93 -13.80
N PHE A 724 -37.00 -11.34 -13.66
CA PHE A 724 -36.82 -9.88 -13.73
C PHE A 724 -36.93 -9.32 -15.16
N ILE A 725 -36.73 -10.12 -16.20
CA ILE A 725 -36.77 -9.67 -17.62
C ILE A 725 -38.01 -8.84 -17.92
N LYS A 726 -39.17 -9.20 -17.36
CA LYS A 726 -40.46 -8.51 -17.57
C LYS A 726 -40.43 -7.03 -17.14
N PHE A 727 -39.59 -6.67 -16.20
CA PHE A 727 -39.47 -5.30 -15.66
C PHE A 727 -38.43 -4.44 -16.41
N ILE A 728 -37.56 -5.05 -17.24
CA ILE A 728 -36.46 -4.36 -17.92
C ILE A 728 -36.94 -3.20 -18.81
N PRO A 729 -38.02 -3.33 -19.64
CA PRO A 729 -38.43 -2.23 -20.51
C PRO A 729 -38.85 -0.97 -19.75
N GLU A 730 -39.55 -1.10 -18.63
CA GLU A 730 -39.92 0.04 -17.79
C GLU A 730 -38.73 0.63 -17.06
N TYR A 731 -37.85 -0.23 -16.57
CA TYR A 731 -36.61 0.17 -15.89
C TYR A 731 -35.70 1.00 -16.81
N VAL A 732 -35.46 0.52 -18.02
CA VAL A 732 -34.64 1.22 -19.01
C VAL A 732 -35.21 2.59 -19.36
N LYS A 733 -36.52 2.66 -19.55
CA LYS A 733 -37.22 3.95 -19.81
C LYS A 733 -37.01 4.92 -18.64
N CYS A 734 -37.08 4.41 -17.40
CA CYS A 734 -36.89 5.22 -16.21
C CYS A 734 -35.44 5.74 -16.11
N ILE A 735 -34.42 4.89 -16.36
CA ILE A 735 -33.01 5.28 -16.41
C ILE A 735 -32.77 6.39 -17.42
N ILE A 736 -33.21 6.21 -18.65
CA ILE A 736 -32.96 7.17 -19.73
C ILE A 736 -33.63 8.52 -19.40
N ASN A 737 -34.89 8.51 -18.96
CA ASN A 737 -35.60 9.72 -18.64
C ASN A 737 -35.00 10.45 -17.44
N GLY A 738 -34.61 9.71 -16.40
CA GLY A 738 -33.96 10.29 -15.21
C GLY A 738 -32.60 10.90 -15.56
N TYR A 739 -31.78 10.23 -16.36
CA TYR A 739 -30.49 10.72 -16.78
C TYR A 739 -30.56 11.96 -17.68
N LYS A 740 -31.61 12.08 -18.50
CA LYS A 740 -31.89 13.29 -19.26
C LYS A 740 -32.20 14.51 -18.40
N ILE A 741 -32.87 14.28 -17.27
CA ILE A 741 -33.29 15.34 -16.35
C ILE A 741 -32.14 15.77 -15.42
N SER A 742 -31.36 14.82 -14.93
CA SER A 742 -30.34 15.05 -13.92
C SER A 742 -29.05 14.28 -14.17
N PRO A 743 -27.87 14.93 -14.01
CA PRO A 743 -26.56 14.31 -14.19
C PRO A 743 -26.17 13.41 -12.99
N ILE A 744 -26.98 12.42 -12.69
CA ILE A 744 -26.72 11.44 -11.63
C ILE A 744 -26.09 10.19 -12.25
N SER A 745 -24.85 9.89 -11.88
CA SER A 745 -24.06 8.79 -12.42
C SER A 745 -24.66 7.41 -12.14
N SER A 746 -25.45 7.29 -11.07
CA SER A 746 -26.14 6.03 -10.73
C SER A 746 -27.04 5.49 -11.84
N TYR A 747 -27.55 6.34 -12.75
CA TYR A 747 -28.29 5.88 -13.91
C TYR A 747 -27.40 5.09 -14.90
N LEU A 748 -26.15 5.52 -15.12
CA LEU A 748 -25.17 4.79 -15.92
C LEU A 748 -24.81 3.46 -15.24
N TYR A 749 -24.59 3.50 -13.92
CA TYR A 749 -24.40 2.30 -13.13
C TYR A 749 -25.60 1.33 -13.22
N GLY A 750 -26.81 1.84 -13.26
CA GLY A 750 -28.01 1.03 -13.45
C GLY A 750 -28.01 0.24 -14.76
N PHE A 751 -27.54 0.83 -15.87
CA PHE A 751 -27.35 0.14 -17.14
C PHE A 751 -26.20 -0.86 -17.09
N GLU A 752 -25.09 -0.50 -16.43
CA GLU A 752 -23.96 -1.38 -16.22
C GLU A 752 -24.38 -2.69 -15.53
N ILE A 753 -25.26 -2.60 -14.54
CA ILE A 753 -25.81 -3.77 -13.86
C ILE A 753 -26.59 -4.63 -14.84
N LEU A 754 -27.41 -4.05 -15.71
CA LEU A 754 -28.17 -4.80 -16.71
C LEU A 754 -27.26 -5.62 -17.61
N VAL A 755 -26.21 -5.04 -18.20
CA VAL A 755 -25.30 -5.78 -19.08
C VAL A 755 -24.47 -6.81 -18.33
N THR A 756 -24.24 -6.61 -17.03
CA THR A 756 -23.52 -7.55 -16.18
C THR A 756 -24.36 -8.76 -15.81
N VAL A 757 -25.63 -8.54 -15.49
CA VAL A 757 -26.58 -9.62 -15.08
C VAL A 757 -27.13 -10.37 -16.29
N PHE A 758 -27.29 -9.69 -17.41
CA PHE A 758 -27.84 -10.22 -18.66
C PHE A 758 -26.83 -10.20 -19.81
N PRO A 759 -25.66 -10.84 -19.67
CA PRO A 759 -24.63 -10.79 -20.71
C PRO A 759 -25.07 -11.58 -21.96
N ASN A 760 -24.77 -11.06 -23.14
CA ASN A 760 -24.89 -11.75 -24.43
C ASN A 760 -26.22 -12.50 -24.64
N ARG A 761 -27.36 -11.86 -24.34
CA ARG A 761 -28.69 -12.44 -24.52
C ARG A 761 -28.99 -12.62 -26.01
N LYS A 762 -29.82 -13.64 -26.31
CA LYS A 762 -30.21 -14.00 -27.68
C LYS A 762 -31.62 -13.51 -28.06
N GLU A 763 -32.42 -13.12 -27.08
CA GLU A 763 -33.76 -12.59 -27.29
C GLU A 763 -33.66 -11.23 -28.03
N LYS A 764 -34.07 -11.21 -29.28
CA LYS A 764 -33.89 -10.06 -30.18
C LYS A 764 -34.43 -8.75 -29.59
N GLU A 765 -35.62 -8.78 -29.00
CA GLU A 765 -36.27 -7.60 -28.40
C GLU A 765 -35.44 -7.02 -27.26
N LEU A 766 -34.85 -7.89 -26.42
CA LEU A 766 -33.98 -7.48 -25.31
C LEU A 766 -32.65 -6.91 -25.84
N VAL A 767 -32.06 -7.56 -26.83
CA VAL A 767 -30.80 -7.10 -27.45
C VAL A 767 -31.00 -5.72 -28.11
N ASP A 768 -32.08 -5.54 -28.85
CA ASP A 768 -32.41 -4.26 -29.52
C ASP A 768 -32.65 -3.15 -28.48
N LEU A 769 -33.33 -3.48 -27.37
CA LEU A 769 -33.55 -2.57 -26.25
C LEU A 769 -32.22 -2.16 -25.56
N LEU A 770 -31.34 -3.11 -25.27
CA LEU A 770 -30.03 -2.81 -24.64
C LEU A 770 -29.14 -1.98 -25.58
N ASN A 771 -29.10 -2.30 -26.87
CA ASN A 771 -28.38 -1.53 -27.89
C ASN A 771 -28.89 -0.09 -27.97
N GLY A 772 -30.21 0.08 -28.04
CA GLY A 772 -30.87 1.41 -28.10
C GLY A 772 -30.53 2.21 -26.83
N THR A 773 -30.63 1.59 -25.67
CA THR A 773 -30.31 2.23 -24.38
C THR A 773 -28.86 2.66 -24.29
N PHE A 774 -27.92 1.79 -24.68
CA PHE A 774 -26.48 2.11 -24.69
C PHE A 774 -26.20 3.35 -25.56
N ASN A 775 -26.71 3.35 -26.81
CA ASN A 775 -26.50 4.47 -27.72
C ASN A 775 -27.10 5.76 -27.15
N GLU A 776 -28.27 5.70 -26.54
CA GLU A 776 -28.95 6.87 -26.01
C GLU A 776 -28.21 7.44 -24.78
N LEU A 777 -27.79 6.60 -23.84
CA LEU A 777 -27.01 7.03 -22.67
C LEU A 777 -25.66 7.64 -23.08
N CYS A 778 -24.95 7.05 -24.04
CA CYS A 778 -23.72 7.62 -24.58
C CYS A 778 -23.96 8.98 -25.24
N THR A 779 -25.01 9.09 -26.04
CA THR A 779 -25.39 10.34 -26.73
C THR A 779 -25.74 11.44 -25.72
N ILE A 780 -26.50 11.12 -24.68
CA ILE A 780 -26.83 12.09 -23.61
C ILE A 780 -25.54 12.54 -22.90
N THR A 781 -24.65 11.62 -22.56
CA THR A 781 -23.39 11.93 -21.87
C THR A 781 -22.57 12.94 -22.65
N PHE A 782 -22.36 12.72 -23.94
CA PHE A 782 -21.51 13.59 -24.75
C PHE A 782 -22.21 14.90 -25.20
N ASN A 783 -23.51 14.88 -25.40
CA ASN A 783 -24.21 16.09 -25.83
C ASN A 783 -24.56 17.03 -24.66
N SER A 784 -24.77 16.47 -23.47
CA SER A 784 -25.29 17.25 -22.33
C SER A 784 -24.24 17.49 -21.26
N TYR A 785 -23.33 16.55 -20.97
CA TYR A 785 -22.48 16.61 -19.78
C TYR A 785 -20.99 16.70 -20.08
N ILE A 786 -20.45 15.86 -20.96
CA ILE A 786 -19.02 15.74 -21.22
C ILE A 786 -18.71 16.04 -22.68
N LYS A 787 -18.66 17.32 -23.03
CA LYS A 787 -18.37 17.77 -24.39
C LYS A 787 -16.87 17.93 -24.66
N ASN A 788 -16.13 18.34 -23.61
CA ASN A 788 -14.71 18.62 -23.67
C ASN A 788 -14.00 17.95 -22.49
N LYS A 789 -12.66 17.89 -22.57
CA LYS A 789 -11.83 17.32 -21.52
C LYS A 789 -11.99 18.03 -20.16
N SER A 790 -12.16 19.35 -20.18
CA SER A 790 -12.38 20.16 -18.96
C SER A 790 -13.70 19.85 -18.25
N ASP A 791 -14.69 19.32 -18.95
CA ASP A 791 -15.96 18.95 -18.33
C ASP A 791 -15.80 17.75 -17.39
N LEU A 792 -14.73 16.94 -17.54
CA LEU A 792 -14.40 15.84 -16.64
C LEU A 792 -14.05 16.30 -15.23
N ASP A 793 -13.57 17.52 -15.06
CA ASP A 793 -13.29 18.10 -13.74
C ASP A 793 -14.58 18.55 -13.04
N VAL A 794 -15.61 18.91 -13.79
CA VAL A 794 -16.94 19.31 -13.29
C VAL A 794 -17.82 18.09 -13.03
N TYR A 795 -17.81 17.14 -13.96
CA TYR A 795 -18.64 15.92 -13.95
C TYR A 795 -17.81 14.66 -13.71
N THR A 796 -16.86 14.71 -12.76
CA THR A 796 -15.91 13.61 -12.47
C THR A 796 -16.62 12.27 -12.27
N GLN A 797 -17.64 12.23 -11.43
CA GLN A 797 -18.38 11.01 -11.13
C GLN A 797 -19.13 10.44 -12.35
N ILE A 798 -19.66 11.33 -13.23
CA ILE A 798 -20.26 10.89 -14.49
C ILE A 798 -19.19 10.28 -15.40
N GLY A 799 -18.02 10.92 -15.49
CA GLY A 799 -16.90 10.41 -16.29
C GLY A 799 -16.45 9.02 -15.81
N GLU A 800 -16.29 8.84 -14.51
CA GLU A 800 -15.91 7.58 -13.89
C GLU A 800 -16.93 6.46 -14.21
N ASP A 801 -18.19 6.69 -13.92
CA ASP A 801 -19.25 5.70 -14.12
C ASP A 801 -19.55 5.46 -15.61
N PHE A 802 -19.38 6.49 -16.47
CA PHE A 802 -19.52 6.33 -17.92
C PHE A 802 -18.45 5.40 -18.49
N TYR A 803 -17.18 5.64 -18.19
CA TYR A 803 -16.11 4.76 -18.67
C TYR A 803 -16.12 3.40 -17.96
N GLY A 804 -16.61 3.34 -16.71
CA GLY A 804 -16.93 2.12 -15.99
C GLY A 804 -17.97 1.28 -16.74
N MET A 805 -19.09 1.88 -17.11
CA MET A 805 -20.14 1.27 -17.94
C MET A 805 -19.59 0.80 -19.30
N LEU A 806 -18.78 1.64 -19.96
CA LEU A 806 -18.24 1.34 -21.28
C LEU A 806 -17.32 0.11 -21.27
N TYR A 807 -16.34 0.06 -20.36
CA TYR A 807 -15.44 -1.09 -20.32
C TYR A 807 -16.14 -2.38 -19.88
N ARG A 808 -17.09 -2.31 -18.95
CA ARG A 808 -17.85 -3.48 -18.52
C ARG A 808 -18.78 -3.98 -19.61
N THR A 809 -19.42 -3.07 -20.37
CA THR A 809 -20.19 -3.46 -21.55
C THR A 809 -19.30 -4.13 -22.59
N MET A 810 -18.12 -3.59 -22.86
CA MET A 810 -17.15 -4.20 -23.77
C MET A 810 -16.67 -5.58 -23.29
N LYS A 811 -16.55 -5.78 -21.99
CA LYS A 811 -16.16 -7.06 -21.38
C LYS A 811 -17.29 -8.09 -21.40
N GLN A 812 -18.52 -7.69 -21.05
CA GLN A 812 -19.65 -8.62 -20.83
C GLN A 812 -20.51 -8.84 -22.07
N SER A 813 -20.65 -7.82 -22.91
CA SER A 813 -21.50 -7.83 -24.10
C SER A 813 -20.86 -7.03 -25.26
N PRO A 814 -19.68 -7.47 -25.78
CA PRO A 814 -18.95 -6.76 -26.82
C PRO A 814 -19.79 -6.32 -28.02
N PRO A 815 -20.77 -7.11 -28.51
CA PRO A 815 -21.61 -6.69 -29.65
C PRO A 815 -22.36 -5.39 -29.44
N ILE A 816 -22.75 -5.06 -28.21
CA ILE A 816 -23.44 -3.79 -27.89
C ILE A 816 -22.53 -2.61 -28.20
N VAL A 817 -21.26 -2.69 -27.85
CA VAL A 817 -20.27 -1.63 -28.12
C VAL A 817 -19.83 -1.65 -29.57
N LEU A 818 -19.44 -2.82 -30.09
CA LEU A 818 -18.83 -2.95 -31.42
C LEU A 818 -19.80 -2.67 -32.59
N LYS A 819 -21.08 -2.97 -32.41
CA LYS A 819 -22.14 -2.64 -33.40
C LYS A 819 -22.79 -1.28 -33.16
N SER A 820 -22.35 -0.52 -32.17
CA SER A 820 -22.84 0.82 -31.83
C SER A 820 -22.59 1.78 -33.01
N GLN A 821 -23.58 2.59 -33.32
CA GLN A 821 -23.46 3.62 -34.37
C GLN A 821 -22.46 4.73 -34.04
N ILE A 822 -22.17 4.90 -32.78
CA ILE A 822 -21.25 5.93 -32.24
C ILE A 822 -19.87 5.34 -31.84
N LEU A 823 -19.53 4.12 -32.26
CA LEU A 823 -18.29 3.46 -31.86
C LEU A 823 -17.05 4.31 -32.22
N GLU A 824 -16.98 4.88 -33.41
CA GLU A 824 -15.83 5.70 -33.80
C GLU A 824 -15.69 6.95 -32.94
N ASP A 825 -16.80 7.60 -32.60
CA ASP A 825 -16.82 8.76 -31.70
C ASP A 825 -16.39 8.37 -30.28
N LEU A 826 -16.87 7.22 -29.78
CA LEU A 826 -16.45 6.68 -28.46
C LEU A 826 -14.93 6.48 -28.37
N ILE A 827 -14.32 5.91 -29.43
CA ILE A 827 -12.87 5.68 -29.46
C ILE A 827 -12.13 7.02 -29.53
N ASN A 828 -12.54 7.93 -30.42
CA ASN A 828 -11.93 9.25 -30.59
C ASN A 828 -11.94 10.05 -29.27
N ILE A 829 -13.10 10.12 -28.63
CA ILE A 829 -13.26 10.85 -27.37
C ILE A 829 -12.42 10.17 -26.26
N SER A 830 -12.41 8.85 -26.18
CA SER A 830 -11.59 8.09 -25.23
C SER A 830 -10.10 8.39 -25.41
N LEU A 831 -9.60 8.41 -26.64
CA LEU A 831 -8.20 8.76 -26.94
C LEU A 831 -7.86 10.22 -26.61
N ASN A 832 -8.81 11.14 -26.73
CA ASN A 832 -8.62 12.53 -26.34
C ASN A 832 -8.61 12.71 -24.81
N PHE A 833 -9.39 11.91 -24.10
CA PHE A 833 -9.57 12.02 -22.65
C PHE A 833 -8.58 11.15 -21.85
N ILE A 834 -7.89 10.20 -22.46
CA ILE A 834 -6.93 9.31 -21.78
C ILE A 834 -5.82 10.07 -21.04
N THR A 835 -5.54 11.30 -21.45
CA THR A 835 -4.56 12.21 -20.82
C THR A 835 -5.18 13.12 -19.76
N THR A 836 -6.37 12.80 -19.23
CA THR A 836 -7.02 13.61 -18.17
C THR A 836 -6.22 13.55 -16.86
N SER A 837 -6.37 14.59 -16.03
CA SER A 837 -5.85 14.65 -14.66
C SER A 837 -6.62 13.76 -13.66
N GLN A 838 -7.82 13.32 -14.04
CA GLN A 838 -8.68 12.47 -13.23
C GLN A 838 -8.25 11.01 -13.35
N ILE A 839 -7.56 10.49 -12.34
CA ILE A 839 -6.87 9.19 -12.35
C ILE A 839 -7.82 8.04 -12.64
N GLU A 840 -8.95 7.97 -11.95
CA GLU A 840 -9.90 6.86 -12.10
C GLU A 840 -10.57 6.86 -13.49
N ILE A 841 -10.84 8.03 -14.05
CA ILE A 841 -11.34 8.15 -15.43
C ILE A 841 -10.29 7.63 -16.41
N ALA A 842 -9.04 8.07 -16.26
CA ALA A 842 -7.94 7.62 -17.13
C ALA A 842 -7.76 6.10 -17.06
N LYS A 843 -7.78 5.51 -15.86
CA LYS A 843 -7.73 4.05 -15.65
C LYS A 843 -8.88 3.34 -16.37
N ASN A 844 -10.11 3.80 -16.20
CA ASN A 844 -11.27 3.19 -16.84
C ASN A 844 -11.21 3.27 -18.38
N ILE A 845 -10.68 4.38 -18.93
CA ILE A 845 -10.41 4.50 -20.38
C ILE A 845 -9.38 3.47 -20.83
N ILE A 846 -8.27 3.35 -20.10
CA ILE A 846 -7.21 2.38 -20.40
C ILE A 846 -7.77 0.95 -20.36
N ILE A 847 -8.56 0.62 -19.35
CA ILE A 847 -9.19 -0.69 -19.22
C ILE A 847 -10.14 -0.96 -20.40
N PHE A 848 -10.94 0.03 -20.80
CA PHE A 848 -11.79 -0.07 -21.99
C PHE A 848 -10.96 -0.41 -23.24
N LEU A 849 -9.90 0.35 -23.51
CA LEU A 849 -9.02 0.14 -24.66
C LEU A 849 -8.32 -1.23 -24.61
N LYS A 850 -7.92 -1.70 -23.41
CA LYS A 850 -7.37 -3.06 -23.22
C LYS A 850 -8.35 -4.14 -23.66
N TYR A 851 -9.63 -4.08 -23.21
CA TYR A 851 -10.64 -5.04 -23.63
C TYR A 851 -10.98 -4.92 -25.12
N PHE A 852 -10.98 -3.69 -25.63
CA PHE A 852 -11.21 -3.44 -27.06
C PHE A 852 -10.13 -4.09 -27.93
N ILE A 853 -8.85 -3.94 -27.59
CA ILE A 853 -7.73 -4.53 -28.35
C ILE A 853 -7.69 -6.05 -28.17
N LYS A 854 -7.85 -6.56 -26.93
CA LYS A 854 -7.85 -7.99 -26.62
C LYS A 854 -8.94 -8.76 -27.36
N PHE A 855 -10.03 -8.10 -27.76
CA PHE A 855 -11.14 -8.77 -28.43
C PHE A 855 -10.72 -9.41 -29.75
N GLN A 856 -9.68 -8.94 -30.43
CA GLN A 856 -9.12 -9.59 -31.63
C GLN A 856 -8.65 -11.01 -31.38
N GLN A 857 -8.27 -11.32 -30.17
CA GLN A 857 -7.85 -12.65 -29.73
C GLN A 857 -8.92 -13.38 -28.91
N SER A 858 -10.19 -13.04 -29.13
CA SER A 858 -11.33 -13.63 -28.40
C SER A 858 -11.38 -15.17 -28.47
N ASP A 859 -10.77 -15.80 -29.49
CA ASP A 859 -10.66 -17.26 -29.55
C ASP A 859 -9.77 -17.85 -28.47
N ARG A 860 -8.75 -17.13 -28.02
CA ARG A 860 -7.92 -17.51 -26.85
C ARG A 860 -8.63 -17.22 -25.51
N TYR A 861 -9.54 -16.25 -25.52
CA TYR A 861 -10.26 -15.80 -24.33
C TYR A 861 -11.75 -16.18 -24.39
N LYS A 862 -12.10 -17.38 -24.93
CA LYS A 862 -13.47 -17.89 -25.07
C LYS A 862 -14.26 -17.83 -23.76
N ASP A 863 -13.60 -18.09 -22.64
CA ASP A 863 -14.24 -18.04 -21.32
C ASP A 863 -14.52 -16.61 -20.84
N MET A 864 -13.81 -15.62 -21.40
CA MET A 864 -14.00 -14.20 -21.08
C MET A 864 -15.16 -13.60 -21.84
N TYR A 865 -15.32 -13.97 -23.14
CA TYR A 865 -16.34 -13.42 -24.04
C TYR A 865 -17.30 -14.53 -24.45
N LYS A 866 -18.38 -14.71 -23.72
CA LYS A 866 -19.42 -15.73 -23.98
C LYS A 866 -20.30 -15.37 -25.20
N ILE A 867 -19.70 -15.31 -26.40
CA ILE A 867 -20.34 -14.88 -27.64
C ILE A 867 -20.49 -16.05 -28.61
N ASP A 868 -21.54 -16.01 -29.45
CA ASP A 868 -21.69 -16.93 -30.59
C ASP A 868 -20.57 -16.72 -31.61
N GLN A 869 -20.07 -17.81 -32.24
CA GLN A 869 -18.89 -17.75 -33.13
C GLN A 869 -19.10 -16.88 -34.34
N ASN A 870 -20.29 -16.95 -35.00
CA ASN A 870 -20.61 -16.12 -36.20
C ASN A 870 -20.70 -14.64 -35.82
N GLU A 871 -21.25 -14.35 -34.67
CA GLU A 871 -21.33 -12.97 -34.15
C GLU A 871 -19.94 -12.43 -33.77
N ALA A 872 -19.10 -13.28 -33.19
CA ALA A 872 -17.71 -12.93 -32.82
C ALA A 872 -16.90 -12.56 -34.08
N GLU A 873 -17.03 -13.32 -35.16
CA GLU A 873 -16.32 -13.02 -36.43
C GLU A 873 -16.78 -11.69 -37.07
N SER A 874 -18.08 -11.41 -37.05
CA SER A 874 -18.59 -10.11 -37.51
C SER A 874 -18.04 -8.96 -36.66
N CYS A 875 -18.05 -9.11 -35.36
CA CYS A 875 -17.51 -8.12 -34.41
C CYS A 875 -16.00 -7.93 -34.56
N LYS A 876 -15.22 -8.99 -34.84
CA LYS A 876 -13.78 -8.91 -35.10
C LYS A 876 -13.44 -8.05 -36.30
N LYS A 877 -14.20 -8.15 -37.37
CA LYS A 877 -14.01 -7.30 -38.58
C LYS A 877 -14.19 -5.82 -38.27
N ILE A 878 -15.25 -5.48 -37.54
CA ILE A 878 -15.51 -4.09 -37.11
C ILE A 878 -14.40 -3.60 -36.16
N ASN A 879 -14.02 -4.44 -35.23
CA ASN A 879 -12.97 -4.13 -34.25
C ASN A 879 -11.61 -3.90 -34.94
N GLN A 880 -11.19 -4.79 -35.85
CA GLN A 880 -9.94 -4.68 -36.61
C GLN A 880 -9.91 -3.38 -37.45
N TYR A 881 -10.97 -3.06 -38.16
CA TYR A 881 -11.07 -1.80 -38.90
C TYR A 881 -10.80 -0.58 -38.00
N ASN A 882 -11.41 -0.55 -36.82
CA ASN A 882 -11.23 0.56 -35.89
C ASN A 882 -9.84 0.59 -35.28
N ILE A 883 -9.25 -0.57 -34.95
CA ILE A 883 -7.86 -0.64 -34.45
C ILE A 883 -6.89 -0.08 -35.51
N GLU A 884 -7.04 -0.47 -36.78
CA GLU A 884 -6.20 0.03 -37.87
C GLU A 884 -6.33 1.55 -38.01
N LYS A 885 -7.56 2.07 -37.93
CA LYS A 885 -7.85 3.50 -38.03
C LYS A 885 -7.22 4.32 -36.92
N PHE A 886 -7.26 3.83 -35.68
CA PHE A 886 -6.88 4.60 -34.48
C PHE A 886 -5.50 4.23 -33.94
N SER A 887 -4.82 3.23 -34.47
CA SER A 887 -3.54 2.71 -33.95
C SER A 887 -2.46 3.78 -33.80
N SER A 888 -2.28 4.64 -34.76
CA SER A 888 -1.27 5.72 -34.73
C SER A 888 -1.56 6.73 -33.63
N THR A 889 -2.83 7.13 -33.49
CA THR A 889 -3.26 8.06 -32.42
C THR A 889 -3.08 7.42 -31.05
N LEU A 890 -3.36 6.13 -30.90
CA LEU A 890 -3.15 5.42 -29.62
C LEU A 890 -1.68 5.38 -29.24
N CYS A 891 -0.77 5.06 -30.20
CA CYS A 891 0.68 5.12 -29.96
C CYS A 891 1.13 6.51 -29.50
N GLN A 892 0.64 7.56 -30.17
CA GLN A 892 0.92 8.94 -29.80
C GLN A 892 0.48 9.25 -28.37
N LYS A 893 -0.73 8.85 -28.00
CA LYS A 893 -1.28 9.11 -26.66
C LYS A 893 -0.54 8.35 -25.56
N ILE A 894 -0.16 7.10 -25.80
CA ILE A 894 0.67 6.31 -24.86
C ILE A 894 1.98 7.03 -24.61
N LEU A 895 2.70 7.47 -25.63
CA LEU A 895 3.94 8.23 -25.47
C LEU A 895 3.73 9.58 -24.79
N GLN A 896 2.64 10.28 -25.10
CA GLN A 896 2.28 11.54 -24.41
C GLN A 896 2.05 11.33 -22.91
N ILE A 897 1.44 10.22 -22.50
CA ILE A 897 1.26 9.91 -21.08
C ILE A 897 2.60 9.69 -20.41
N TYR A 898 3.51 8.92 -21.01
CA TYR A 898 4.86 8.72 -20.49
C TYR A 898 5.65 10.01 -20.39
N ILE A 899 5.63 10.84 -21.44
CA ILE A 899 6.34 12.13 -21.48
C ILE A 899 5.75 13.11 -20.46
N ASN A 900 4.43 13.16 -20.35
CA ASN A 900 3.73 14.09 -19.45
C ASN A 900 3.51 13.55 -18.04
N SER A 901 4.19 12.53 -17.63
CA SER A 901 4.08 11.66 -16.44
C SER A 901 3.61 12.33 -15.12
N SER A 902 2.66 13.28 -15.24
CA SER A 902 2.00 13.93 -14.10
C SER A 902 1.23 12.92 -13.22
N ILE A 903 1.02 11.70 -13.72
CA ILE A 903 0.20 10.70 -13.10
C ILE A 903 0.99 9.38 -13.02
N LYS A 904 1.98 9.34 -12.12
CA LYS A 904 2.77 8.12 -11.83
C LYS A 904 1.88 6.89 -11.57
N GLN A 905 0.68 7.12 -11.03
CA GLN A 905 -0.27 6.06 -10.64
C GLN A 905 -0.94 5.32 -11.82
N ILE A 906 -0.87 5.84 -13.05
CA ILE A 906 -1.43 5.15 -14.23
C ILE A 906 -0.36 4.54 -15.14
N ASN A 907 0.91 4.74 -14.85
CA ASN A 907 2.00 4.29 -15.74
C ASN A 907 2.01 2.77 -15.90
N GLU A 908 1.78 2.03 -14.82
CA GLU A 908 1.67 0.57 -14.85
C GLU A 908 0.52 0.10 -15.77
N GLU A 909 -0.64 0.74 -15.67
CA GLU A 909 -1.80 0.41 -16.49
C GLU A 909 -1.57 0.74 -17.97
N VAL A 910 -0.87 1.84 -18.26
CA VAL A 910 -0.51 2.24 -19.63
C VAL A 910 0.54 1.29 -20.20
N THR A 911 1.53 0.87 -19.41
CA THR A 911 2.54 -0.11 -19.83
C THR A 911 1.87 -1.44 -20.19
N ASN A 912 0.96 -1.91 -19.34
CA ASN A 912 0.18 -3.12 -19.61
C ASN A 912 -0.71 -2.98 -20.87
N LEU A 913 -1.32 -1.81 -21.10
CA LEU A 913 -2.04 -1.54 -22.36
C LEU A 913 -1.11 -1.62 -23.56
N PHE A 914 0.09 -1.04 -23.46
CA PHE A 914 1.06 -1.01 -24.53
C PHE A 914 1.59 -2.41 -24.89
N GLU A 915 1.92 -3.23 -23.90
CA GLU A 915 2.32 -4.62 -24.07
C GLU A 915 1.23 -5.44 -24.77
N ILE A 916 -0.02 -5.29 -24.33
CA ILE A 916 -1.18 -5.93 -24.98
C ILE A 916 -1.31 -5.48 -26.44
N PHE A 917 -1.08 -4.20 -26.70
CA PHE A 917 -1.16 -3.67 -28.05
C PHE A 917 -0.04 -4.23 -28.93
N ILE A 918 1.19 -4.32 -28.44
CA ILE A 918 2.30 -4.97 -29.14
C ILE A 918 1.95 -6.44 -29.42
N PHE A 919 1.48 -7.15 -28.40
CA PHE A 919 1.16 -8.58 -28.52
C PHE A 919 0.05 -8.85 -29.55
N CYS A 920 -1.00 -8.03 -29.57
CA CYS A 920 -2.15 -8.22 -30.45
C CYS A 920 -1.95 -7.67 -31.86
N GLN A 921 -1.19 -6.55 -32.02
CA GLN A 921 -1.16 -5.74 -33.24
C GLN A 921 0.23 -5.15 -33.54
N LYS A 922 1.28 -5.95 -33.33
CA LYS A 922 2.69 -5.56 -33.49
C LYS A 922 3.01 -4.73 -34.73
N PRO A 923 2.55 -5.09 -35.97
CA PRO A 923 2.84 -4.31 -37.16
C PRO A 923 2.31 -2.88 -37.10
N LEU A 924 1.12 -2.69 -36.53
CA LEU A 924 0.49 -1.37 -36.38
C LEU A 924 1.22 -0.53 -35.34
N VAL A 925 1.66 -1.16 -34.24
CA VAL A 925 2.47 -0.49 -33.21
C VAL A 925 3.79 0.00 -33.79
N ILE A 926 4.52 -0.85 -34.51
CA ILE A 926 5.79 -0.49 -35.17
C ILE A 926 5.58 0.70 -36.09
N LYS A 927 4.53 0.68 -36.95
CA LYS A 927 4.22 1.79 -37.87
C LYS A 927 3.91 3.08 -37.10
N GLY A 928 3.04 3.02 -36.09
CA GLY A 928 2.64 4.18 -35.29
C GLY A 928 3.79 4.79 -34.49
N MET A 929 4.59 3.94 -33.84
CA MET A 929 5.74 4.39 -33.06
C MET A 929 6.85 5.00 -33.91
N ASN A 930 7.15 4.41 -35.08
CA ASN A 930 8.11 5.01 -36.04
C ASN A 930 7.72 6.43 -36.45
N THR A 931 6.45 6.68 -36.66
CA THR A 931 5.97 8.03 -37.04
C THR A 931 6.16 8.99 -35.86
N TYR A 932 5.75 8.62 -34.66
CA TYR A 932 5.75 9.52 -33.53
C TYR A 932 7.14 9.74 -32.91
N LEU A 933 7.98 8.70 -32.86
CA LEU A 933 9.34 8.84 -32.32
C LEU A 933 10.22 9.78 -33.12
N GLN A 934 9.94 9.96 -34.42
CA GLN A 934 10.62 10.97 -35.23
C GLN A 934 10.29 12.39 -34.77
N GLU A 935 9.07 12.62 -34.29
CA GLU A 935 8.61 13.91 -33.80
C GLU A 935 9.02 14.16 -32.32
N CYS A 936 9.45 13.11 -31.60
CA CYS A 936 9.87 13.24 -30.21
C CYS A 936 11.18 14.01 -30.10
N PRO A 937 11.26 15.08 -29.28
CA PRO A 937 12.47 15.88 -29.11
C PRO A 937 13.65 15.05 -28.62
N ASN A 938 14.87 15.34 -29.12
CA ASN A 938 16.08 14.59 -28.78
C ASN A 938 16.57 14.79 -27.33
N ASP A 939 16.07 15.83 -26.65
CA ASP A 939 16.29 16.08 -25.22
C ASP A 939 15.48 15.15 -24.31
N ILE A 940 14.47 14.45 -24.87
CA ILE A 940 13.65 13.45 -24.19
C ILE A 940 14.14 12.03 -24.49
N LEU A 941 14.38 11.74 -25.78
CA LEU A 941 14.95 10.48 -26.26
C LEU A 941 15.96 10.76 -27.34
N THR A 942 17.20 10.36 -27.12
CA THR A 942 18.29 10.48 -28.13
C THR A 942 17.98 9.58 -29.33
N ASN A 943 18.58 9.87 -30.48
CA ASN A 943 18.41 9.05 -31.68
C ASN A 943 18.84 7.59 -31.49
N LYS A 944 19.81 7.33 -30.62
CA LYS A 944 20.27 5.97 -30.26
C LYS A 944 19.20 5.25 -29.43
N GLU A 945 18.59 5.93 -28.49
CA GLU A 945 17.51 5.38 -27.66
C GLU A 945 16.22 5.15 -28.44
N LYS A 946 15.89 6.03 -29.36
CA LYS A 946 14.74 5.82 -30.30
C LYS A 946 14.93 4.54 -31.11
N LYS A 947 16.15 4.29 -31.62
CA LYS A 947 16.45 3.05 -32.36
C LYS A 947 16.41 1.83 -31.45
N HIS A 948 16.97 1.94 -30.24
CA HIS A 948 16.94 0.83 -29.26
C HIS A 948 15.51 0.47 -28.86
N PHE A 949 14.68 1.48 -28.58
CA PHE A 949 13.25 1.27 -28.27
C PHE A 949 12.50 0.55 -29.40
N MET A 950 12.77 0.93 -30.65
CA MET A 950 12.15 0.26 -31.80
C MET A 950 12.62 -1.19 -31.95
N ASN A 951 13.89 -1.50 -31.63
CA ASN A 951 14.42 -2.84 -31.66
C ASN A 951 13.75 -3.71 -30.57
N LEU A 952 13.60 -3.17 -29.35
CA LEU A 952 12.91 -3.87 -28.27
C LEU A 952 11.45 -4.21 -28.61
N ILE A 953 10.73 -3.29 -29.26
CA ILE A 953 9.37 -3.56 -29.77
C ILE A 953 9.40 -4.66 -30.85
N GLN A 954 10.42 -4.69 -31.72
CA GLN A 954 10.56 -5.70 -32.77
C GLN A 954 10.91 -7.07 -32.22
N GLU A 955 11.80 -7.15 -31.24
CA GLU A 955 12.29 -8.40 -30.65
C GLU A 955 11.32 -9.01 -29.63
N CYS A 956 10.41 -8.20 -29.06
CA CYS A 956 9.42 -8.61 -28.01
C CYS A 956 10.06 -9.25 -26.77
N THR A 957 11.19 -8.71 -26.29
CA THR A 957 11.77 -9.11 -24.99
C THR A 957 11.02 -8.35 -23.90
N ASN A 958 10.00 -8.97 -23.28
CA ASN A 958 9.11 -8.30 -22.32
C ASN A 958 9.89 -7.63 -21.16
N ASN A 959 10.84 -8.34 -20.57
CA ASN A 959 11.60 -7.82 -19.41
C ASN A 959 12.48 -6.62 -19.79
N GLU A 960 13.17 -6.64 -20.93
CA GLU A 960 14.02 -5.54 -21.38
C GLU A 960 13.20 -4.33 -21.83
N LEU A 961 12.03 -4.57 -22.44
CA LEU A 961 11.09 -3.50 -22.80
C LEU A 961 10.50 -2.83 -21.56
N GLU A 962 10.10 -3.61 -20.56
CA GLU A 962 9.58 -3.10 -19.29
C GLU A 962 10.65 -2.28 -18.55
N GLU A 963 11.88 -2.77 -18.49
CA GLU A 963 13.00 -2.06 -17.89
C GLU A 963 13.30 -0.74 -18.63
N PHE A 964 13.32 -0.77 -19.95
CA PHE A 964 13.50 0.43 -20.76
C PHE A 964 12.40 1.46 -20.51
N LEU A 965 11.13 1.02 -20.49
CA LEU A 965 9.98 1.89 -20.23
C LEU A 965 10.04 2.48 -18.83
N ASN A 966 10.40 1.71 -17.81
CA ASN A 966 10.55 2.19 -16.46
C ASN A 966 11.66 3.25 -16.35
N ASN A 967 12.79 3.05 -17.00
CA ASN A 967 13.89 4.02 -17.07
C ASN A 967 13.45 5.29 -17.81
N PHE A 968 12.75 5.15 -18.94
CA PHE A 968 12.21 6.27 -19.71
C PHE A 968 11.19 7.10 -18.91
N ILE A 969 10.24 6.42 -18.24
CA ILE A 969 9.23 7.06 -17.37
C ILE A 969 9.90 7.82 -16.24
N ASN A 970 10.88 7.21 -15.56
CA ASN A 970 11.62 7.85 -14.48
C ASN A 970 12.34 9.12 -14.94
N ARG A 971 12.94 9.12 -16.14
CA ARG A 971 13.53 10.33 -16.75
C ARG A 971 12.48 11.41 -16.97
N CYS A 972 11.33 11.05 -17.53
CA CYS A 972 10.25 12.00 -17.78
C CYS A 972 9.70 12.58 -16.47
N ILE A 973 9.53 11.75 -15.42
CA ILE A 973 9.10 12.18 -14.08
C ILE A 973 10.12 13.18 -13.50
N ASN A 974 11.41 12.85 -13.54
CA ASN A 974 12.44 13.70 -13.00
C ASN A 974 12.50 15.06 -13.73
N LYS A 975 12.31 15.07 -15.05
CA LYS A 975 12.22 16.30 -15.85
C LYS A 975 10.99 17.14 -15.46
N GLN A 976 9.87 16.52 -15.11
CA GLN A 976 8.65 17.25 -14.73
C GLN A 976 8.66 17.72 -13.29
N ILE A 977 9.27 17.00 -12.35
CA ILE A 977 9.48 17.49 -10.97
C ILE A 977 10.25 18.81 -11.03
N ARG A 978 11.23 18.93 -11.94
CA ARG A 978 11.91 20.20 -12.24
C ARG A 978 10.98 21.28 -12.75
N ASN A 979 10.08 20.94 -13.67
CA ASN A 979 9.14 21.90 -14.26
C ASN A 979 7.98 22.28 -13.30
N ARG A 980 7.63 21.45 -12.34
CA ARG A 980 6.56 21.70 -11.34
C ARG A 980 7.02 22.49 -10.13
N GLY A 981 8.31 22.48 -9.81
CA GLY A 981 8.87 23.49 -8.92
C GLY A 981 8.74 24.91 -9.46
N GLN A 982 8.18 25.05 -10.69
CA GLN A 982 7.95 26.33 -11.39
C GLN A 982 6.53 26.89 -11.23
N ASN A 983 5.56 26.10 -10.75
CA ASN A 983 4.20 26.53 -10.48
C ASN A 983 3.88 26.49 -8.96
#